data_95143e52c59ddf567fdd6a9cf3432162
#
_entry.id   95143e52c59ddf567fdd6a9cf3432162
#
_cell.length_a   1.000
_cell.length_b   1.000
_cell.length_c   1.000
_cell.angle_alpha   90.00
_cell.angle_beta   90.00
_cell.angle_gamma   90.00
#
_symmetry.space_group_name_H-M   'P 1'
#
loop_
_entity.id
_entity.type
_entity.pdbx_description
1 polymer ?
#
loop_
_entity_poly.entity_id
_entity_poly.type
_entity_poly.pdbx_seq_one_letter_code
_entity_poly.pdbx_strand_id
1 'polypeptide(L)'
;MELKIPDLCLVVLIGASGSGKSTFARKHFLPTQVLSSDYFRGLVSDDENDQSASAAAFDVLHYVASKRLEAGRVTVIDATNVQAPDRAKLVEVARRANVLPVAIVLDTPTEVCLARNATRPDRDFGAHVVKRHRAALRKSLKFLGKEGFKRVHVLRSESEVDSSTIVYERLLNDLRHETGPFDVIGDVHGCRAELEELLTELGYTLVRDDEGRPVDAVPPDDRKAVFVGDLVDRGPDTPGVLRLVMGMVAGGHALCVRGNHEEKLVRALRGHKVTVRHGLEKSLEQLAHETEEFRLAATRFCDGLVAHYVLDDGNLVVAHAGLPERYHGRASAKVRSFALYGDTTGETDEYGLPVRLPWANDYRGAAMVLYGHVLVPEAEWINNTMCLETGVVFGGKLTALRYPSREIVSVKAHQAWYESTSPFPAKPVERAPDVLALTDVTGLRRIETSVMGAVTVRAEQSASALEVMSRFAIDPHDLLYLPPTMAPTTTSQRDDVLEHPEDAFAEYRAARVSQVICEEKHMGSRAVLLVRKEGGAIYTRTGRAFFDGALGDELLDRVRSACAGLFDELATDWLLIDAELMPWNAKASGLIREQYAAVGAAAGGALPVAVSALEAAAARGVDVADLLARTAQRAANASAYTAAYERYCWPTDGLEGVRIAPFQLLAAEGQTFHDRSHLWHLETLAKLDGPLFQQTRHLVVDVTDPEQVVAGVRWWEELTADGGEGMVVKPLANLGGRVQPGVKVRGREYLRIIYGPDYTQPSNLARLRKRSLGRKRGLALREYALGIEALERLVRGEPLWRVHECVFGVLALESEPVDPRL
;
A
#
# COMPACT_ATOMS: atom_id res chain seq x y z
N MET A 1 27.95 -12.63 -30.74
CA MET A 1 27.60 -11.24 -30.34
C MET A 1 27.11 -11.26 -28.91
N GLU A 2 27.73 -10.50 -28.01
CA GLU A 2 27.25 -10.41 -26.62
C GLU A 2 26.08 -9.43 -26.51
N LEU A 3 25.01 -9.89 -25.90
CA LEU A 3 23.83 -9.10 -25.56
C LEU A 3 23.82 -8.87 -24.05
N LYS A 4 24.28 -7.71 -23.62
CA LYS A 4 24.39 -7.36 -22.23
C LYS A 4 23.02 -6.90 -21.68
N ILE A 5 22.51 -7.55 -20.66
CA ILE A 5 21.26 -7.22 -20.00
C ILE A 5 21.47 -7.11 -18.48
N PRO A 6 20.72 -6.25 -17.76
CA PRO A 6 20.77 -6.25 -16.31
C PRO A 6 20.31 -7.59 -15.72
N ASP A 7 20.89 -7.98 -14.61
CA ASP A 7 20.50 -9.18 -13.85
C ASP A 7 19.11 -9.08 -13.23
N LEU A 8 18.54 -7.87 -13.14
CA LEU A 8 17.12 -7.61 -12.85
C LEU A 8 16.55 -6.71 -13.94
N CYS A 9 15.77 -7.28 -14.85
CA CYS A 9 15.14 -6.56 -15.96
C CYS A 9 13.90 -7.28 -16.51
N LEU A 10 13.09 -6.53 -17.26
CA LEU A 10 12.06 -7.09 -18.13
C LEU A 10 12.62 -7.13 -19.57
N VAL A 11 12.88 -8.32 -20.09
CA VAL A 11 13.27 -8.52 -21.49
C VAL A 11 12.03 -8.66 -22.35
N VAL A 12 11.90 -7.83 -23.36
CA VAL A 12 10.81 -7.90 -24.35
C VAL A 12 11.39 -8.34 -25.69
N LEU A 13 11.05 -9.56 -26.10
CA LEU A 13 11.38 -10.04 -27.44
C LEU A 13 10.43 -9.38 -28.44
N ILE A 14 10.99 -8.82 -29.51
CA ILE A 14 10.24 -8.11 -30.54
C ILE A 14 10.60 -8.71 -31.91
N GLY A 15 9.58 -9.08 -32.69
CA GLY A 15 9.83 -9.61 -34.03
C GLY A 15 8.59 -10.20 -34.69
N ALA A 16 8.58 -10.32 -36.00
CA ALA A 16 7.48 -10.91 -36.75
C ALA A 16 7.25 -12.39 -36.38
N SER A 17 6.09 -12.94 -36.71
CA SER A 17 5.87 -14.38 -36.66
C SER A 17 6.92 -15.08 -37.54
N GLY A 18 7.48 -16.19 -37.06
CA GLY A 18 8.55 -16.90 -37.74
C GLY A 18 9.97 -16.30 -37.60
N SER A 19 10.17 -15.18 -36.85
CA SER A 19 11.49 -14.57 -36.67
C SER A 19 12.43 -15.37 -35.75
N GLY A 20 11.94 -16.40 -35.04
CA GLY A 20 12.75 -17.25 -34.17
C GLY A 20 12.73 -16.86 -32.69
N LYS A 21 11.85 -15.98 -32.25
CA LYS A 21 11.77 -15.50 -30.84
C LYS A 21 11.70 -16.63 -29.81
N SER A 22 10.76 -17.55 -29.96
CA SER A 22 10.56 -18.65 -29.01
C SER A 22 11.75 -19.63 -28.99
N THR A 23 12.44 -19.81 -30.11
CA THR A 23 13.69 -20.58 -30.19
C THR A 23 14.81 -19.85 -29.46
N PHE A 24 14.96 -18.55 -29.72
CA PHE A 24 15.91 -17.69 -29.01
C PHE A 24 15.65 -17.69 -27.49
N ALA A 25 14.38 -17.54 -27.09
CA ALA A 25 13.99 -17.54 -25.66
C ALA A 25 14.40 -18.86 -24.99
N ARG A 26 14.06 -19.99 -25.59
CA ARG A 26 14.42 -21.33 -25.06
C ARG A 26 15.90 -21.59 -25.02
N LYS A 27 16.66 -21.01 -25.94
CA LYS A 27 18.13 -21.17 -25.99
C LYS A 27 18.83 -20.41 -24.86
N HIS A 28 18.35 -19.24 -24.53
CA HIS A 28 19.07 -18.29 -23.70
C HIS A 28 18.51 -18.07 -22.28
N PHE A 29 17.27 -18.50 -22.03
CA PHE A 29 16.58 -18.25 -20.75
C PHE A 29 15.97 -19.53 -20.20
N LEU A 30 15.84 -19.59 -18.87
CA LEU A 30 15.16 -20.69 -18.21
C LEU A 30 13.67 -20.71 -18.59
N PRO A 31 13.03 -21.88 -18.71
CA PRO A 31 11.60 -21.97 -19.02
C PRO A 31 10.72 -21.13 -18.08
N THR A 32 11.07 -21.05 -16.81
CA THR A 32 10.36 -20.26 -15.80
C THR A 32 10.53 -18.74 -15.97
N GLN A 33 11.53 -18.29 -16.71
CA GLN A 33 11.76 -16.87 -17.01
C GLN A 33 10.93 -16.39 -18.20
N VAL A 34 10.51 -17.31 -19.09
CA VAL A 34 9.85 -16.99 -20.35
C VAL A 34 8.34 -17.04 -20.21
N LEU A 35 7.70 -15.92 -20.45
CA LEU A 35 6.25 -15.79 -20.50
C LEU A 35 5.83 -15.65 -21.97
N SER A 36 5.30 -16.74 -22.53
CA SER A 36 4.86 -16.81 -23.92
C SER A 36 3.39 -16.46 -24.07
N SER A 37 3.05 -15.54 -24.96
CA SER A 37 1.66 -15.19 -25.25
C SER A 37 0.84 -16.39 -25.75
N ASP A 38 1.47 -17.30 -26.49
CA ASP A 38 0.84 -18.51 -27.02
C ASP A 38 0.48 -19.45 -25.85
N TYR A 39 1.44 -19.75 -24.98
CA TYR A 39 1.22 -20.56 -23.78
C TYR A 39 0.09 -20.01 -22.89
N PHE A 40 0.06 -18.68 -22.67
CA PHE A 40 -1.00 -18.08 -21.88
C PHE A 40 -2.37 -18.10 -22.57
N ARG A 41 -2.43 -18.11 -23.92
CA ARG A 41 -3.69 -18.40 -24.64
C ARG A 41 -4.16 -19.82 -24.36
N GLY A 42 -3.26 -20.81 -24.50
CA GLY A 42 -3.57 -22.19 -24.14
C GLY A 42 -4.09 -22.34 -22.71
N LEU A 43 -3.50 -21.64 -21.74
CA LEU A 43 -3.97 -21.64 -20.35
C LEU A 43 -5.37 -21.05 -20.15
N VAL A 44 -5.79 -20.14 -21.04
CA VAL A 44 -7.07 -19.42 -20.89
C VAL A 44 -8.20 -20.06 -21.69
N SER A 45 -7.88 -20.70 -22.85
CA SER A 45 -8.88 -21.22 -23.79
C SER A 45 -8.65 -22.67 -24.23
N ASP A 46 -7.70 -23.37 -23.63
CA ASP A 46 -7.24 -24.73 -24.04
C ASP A 46 -6.74 -24.81 -25.51
N ASP A 47 -6.55 -23.65 -26.17
CA ASP A 47 -6.01 -23.54 -27.53
C ASP A 47 -5.02 -22.37 -27.65
N GLU A 48 -3.73 -22.65 -27.91
CA GLU A 48 -2.68 -21.65 -28.11
C GLU A 48 -2.94 -20.73 -29.32
N ASN A 49 -3.78 -21.14 -30.26
CA ASN A 49 -4.10 -20.44 -31.50
C ASN A 49 -5.37 -19.57 -31.39
N ASP A 50 -6.15 -19.70 -30.35
CA ASP A 50 -7.36 -18.91 -30.13
C ASP A 50 -7.04 -17.41 -29.96
N GLN A 51 -7.18 -16.64 -31.04
CA GLN A 51 -6.91 -15.21 -31.03
C GLN A 51 -7.96 -14.41 -30.23
N SER A 52 -9.16 -14.97 -30.03
CA SER A 52 -10.21 -14.32 -29.25
C SER A 52 -9.85 -14.24 -27.76
N ALA A 53 -9.08 -15.19 -27.25
CA ALA A 53 -8.58 -15.25 -25.87
C ALA A 53 -7.37 -14.33 -25.62
N SER A 54 -6.82 -13.66 -26.67
CA SER A 54 -5.58 -12.90 -26.54
C SER A 54 -5.62 -11.81 -25.45
N ALA A 55 -6.74 -11.10 -25.30
CA ALA A 55 -6.86 -10.06 -24.29
C ALA A 55 -6.70 -10.64 -22.87
N ALA A 56 -7.44 -11.70 -22.53
CA ALA A 56 -7.35 -12.38 -21.24
C ALA A 56 -5.98 -13.01 -21.01
N ALA A 57 -5.39 -13.61 -22.04
CA ALA A 57 -4.04 -14.19 -21.99
C ALA A 57 -2.97 -13.13 -21.65
N PHE A 58 -3.04 -11.94 -22.25
CA PHE A 58 -2.12 -10.84 -21.93
C PHE A 58 -2.36 -10.26 -20.54
N ASP A 59 -3.59 -10.22 -20.03
CA ASP A 59 -3.85 -9.78 -18.66
C ASP A 59 -3.19 -10.70 -17.64
N VAL A 60 -3.31 -12.02 -17.82
CA VAL A 60 -2.65 -13.02 -16.95
C VAL A 60 -1.12 -12.93 -17.12
N LEU A 61 -0.61 -12.80 -18.33
CA LEU A 61 0.82 -12.65 -18.62
C LEU A 61 1.40 -11.41 -17.91
N HIS A 62 0.74 -10.27 -17.99
CA HIS A 62 1.17 -9.05 -17.31
C HIS A 62 1.14 -9.21 -15.78
N TYR A 63 0.13 -9.90 -15.25
CA TYR A 63 0.05 -10.18 -13.82
C TYR A 63 1.23 -11.05 -13.35
N VAL A 64 1.50 -12.17 -14.04
CA VAL A 64 2.64 -13.03 -13.72
C VAL A 64 3.97 -12.28 -13.88
N ALA A 65 4.11 -11.46 -14.93
CA ALA A 65 5.30 -10.63 -15.12
C ALA A 65 5.52 -9.68 -13.94
N SER A 66 4.45 -9.00 -13.47
CA SER A 66 4.58 -8.08 -12.32
C SER A 66 5.02 -8.82 -11.06
N LYS A 67 4.43 -9.99 -10.75
CA LYS A 67 4.80 -10.78 -9.57
C LYS A 67 6.24 -11.28 -9.61
N ARG A 68 6.71 -11.70 -10.77
CA ARG A 68 8.11 -12.12 -10.93
C ARG A 68 9.08 -10.96 -10.74
N LEU A 69 8.77 -9.79 -11.31
CA LEU A 69 9.61 -8.59 -11.18
C LEU A 69 9.58 -8.04 -9.75
N GLU A 70 8.44 -8.07 -9.07
CA GLU A 70 8.32 -7.73 -7.65
C GLU A 70 9.22 -8.64 -6.80
N ALA A 71 9.25 -9.94 -7.10
CA ALA A 71 10.13 -10.92 -6.46
C ALA A 71 11.61 -10.87 -6.91
N GLY A 72 12.02 -9.83 -7.66
CA GLY A 72 13.42 -9.66 -8.10
C GLY A 72 13.88 -10.69 -9.16
N ARG A 73 12.95 -11.20 -9.99
CA ARG A 73 13.25 -12.23 -10.99
C ARG A 73 13.26 -11.67 -12.40
N VAL A 74 14.33 -11.94 -13.16
CA VAL A 74 14.37 -11.67 -14.60
C VAL A 74 13.15 -12.28 -15.26
N THR A 75 12.51 -11.51 -16.15
CA THR A 75 11.31 -11.94 -16.84
C THR A 75 11.42 -11.62 -18.32
N VAL A 76 11.07 -12.58 -19.16
CA VAL A 76 11.19 -12.48 -20.63
C VAL A 76 9.80 -12.63 -21.23
N ILE A 77 9.40 -11.67 -22.05
CA ILE A 77 8.12 -11.70 -22.77
C ILE A 77 8.33 -12.20 -24.18
N ASP A 78 7.83 -13.41 -24.46
CA ASP A 78 7.82 -14.01 -25.79
C ASP A 78 6.46 -13.80 -26.47
N ALA A 79 6.36 -12.69 -27.17
CA ALA A 79 5.26 -12.35 -28.05
C ALA A 79 5.77 -11.57 -29.27
N THR A 80 4.92 -11.27 -30.25
CA THR A 80 5.36 -10.50 -31.42
C THR A 80 5.82 -9.09 -31.07
N ASN A 81 5.11 -8.42 -30.17
CA ASN A 81 5.40 -7.09 -29.61
C ASN A 81 5.75 -6.02 -30.67
N VAL A 82 5.23 -6.17 -31.89
CA VAL A 82 5.56 -5.26 -33.02
C VAL A 82 4.79 -3.95 -32.94
N GLN A 83 3.71 -3.88 -32.17
CA GLN A 83 2.89 -2.69 -32.03
C GLN A 83 3.34 -1.88 -30.80
N ALA A 84 3.43 -0.55 -30.95
CA ALA A 84 3.83 0.34 -29.87
C ALA A 84 2.88 0.31 -28.65
N PRO A 85 1.53 0.23 -28.82
CA PRO A 85 0.62 0.14 -27.66
C PRO A 85 0.84 -1.12 -26.79
N ASP A 86 1.18 -2.26 -27.40
CA ASP A 86 1.45 -3.50 -26.65
C ASP A 86 2.73 -3.37 -25.84
N ARG A 87 3.78 -2.79 -26.44
CA ARG A 87 5.05 -2.52 -25.74
C ARG A 87 4.89 -1.49 -24.62
N ALA A 88 4.02 -0.48 -24.80
CA ALA A 88 3.75 0.52 -23.78
C ALA A 88 3.21 -0.10 -22.48
N LYS A 89 2.34 -1.12 -22.57
CA LYS A 89 1.84 -1.88 -21.41
C LYS A 89 2.98 -2.61 -20.69
N LEU A 90 3.88 -3.22 -21.42
CA LEU A 90 5.04 -3.95 -20.86
C LEU A 90 6.04 -2.99 -20.21
N VAL A 91 6.32 -1.85 -20.84
CA VAL A 91 7.13 -0.79 -20.23
C VAL A 91 6.49 -0.27 -18.94
N GLU A 92 5.17 -0.17 -18.89
CA GLU A 92 4.46 0.22 -17.68
C GLU A 92 4.57 -0.84 -16.57
N VAL A 93 4.49 -2.14 -16.91
CA VAL A 93 4.74 -3.23 -15.95
C VAL A 93 6.16 -3.12 -15.37
N ALA A 94 7.18 -2.91 -16.20
CA ALA A 94 8.56 -2.72 -15.74
C ALA A 94 8.69 -1.46 -14.86
N ARG A 95 8.04 -0.37 -15.25
CA ARG A 95 8.06 0.90 -14.52
C ARG A 95 7.42 0.80 -13.14
N ARG A 96 6.30 0.09 -13.02
CA ARG A 96 5.64 -0.18 -11.71
C ARG A 96 6.52 -1.01 -10.79
N ALA A 97 7.23 -1.99 -11.34
CA ALA A 97 8.20 -2.79 -10.60
C ALA A 97 9.55 -2.07 -10.37
N ASN A 98 9.74 -0.85 -10.89
CA ASN A 98 10.99 -0.10 -10.82
C ASN A 98 12.21 -0.84 -11.40
N VAL A 99 12.02 -1.58 -12.49
CA VAL A 99 13.07 -2.31 -13.18
C VAL A 99 13.27 -1.79 -14.61
N LEU A 100 14.42 -2.07 -15.20
CA LEU A 100 14.75 -1.60 -16.53
C LEU A 100 14.14 -2.51 -17.61
N PRO A 101 13.34 -1.98 -18.56
CA PRO A 101 12.93 -2.74 -19.73
C PRO A 101 14.04 -2.79 -20.78
N VAL A 102 14.28 -3.99 -21.32
CA VAL A 102 15.25 -4.28 -22.36
C VAL A 102 14.52 -4.83 -23.58
N ALA A 103 14.80 -4.31 -24.78
CA ALA A 103 14.28 -4.85 -26.02
C ALA A 103 15.33 -5.70 -26.73
N ILE A 104 14.97 -6.92 -27.09
CA ILE A 104 15.77 -7.76 -28.01
C ILE A 104 14.93 -7.96 -29.28
N VAL A 105 15.36 -7.34 -30.34
CA VAL A 105 14.66 -7.31 -31.62
C VAL A 105 15.25 -8.33 -32.57
N LEU A 106 14.43 -9.26 -33.04
CA LEU A 106 14.77 -10.22 -34.08
C LEU A 106 14.21 -9.69 -35.42
N ASP A 107 15.04 -8.90 -36.13
CA ASP A 107 14.73 -8.33 -37.45
C ASP A 107 15.10 -9.28 -38.60
N THR A 108 14.77 -10.57 -38.45
CA THR A 108 15.02 -11.66 -39.39
C THR A 108 14.41 -11.34 -40.78
N PRO A 109 15.05 -11.61 -41.90
CA PRO A 109 14.53 -11.38 -43.24
C PRO A 109 13.14 -11.99 -43.48
N THR A 110 12.34 -11.31 -44.32
CA THR A 110 10.93 -11.71 -44.56
C THR A 110 10.81 -13.10 -45.11
N GLU A 111 11.72 -13.46 -46.04
CA GLU A 111 11.77 -14.74 -46.71
C GLU A 111 11.96 -15.89 -45.71
N VAL A 112 12.87 -15.70 -44.76
CA VAL A 112 13.13 -16.65 -43.68
C VAL A 112 11.91 -16.79 -42.76
N CYS A 113 11.28 -15.68 -42.39
CA CYS A 113 10.10 -15.72 -41.58
C CYS A 113 8.94 -16.45 -42.25
N LEU A 114 8.76 -16.26 -43.56
CA LEU A 114 7.73 -16.93 -44.34
C LEU A 114 8.03 -18.44 -44.50
N ALA A 115 9.26 -18.80 -44.81
CA ALA A 115 9.69 -20.21 -44.90
C ALA A 115 9.44 -20.95 -43.57
N ARG A 116 9.84 -20.37 -42.45
CA ARG A 116 9.60 -20.95 -41.12
C ARG A 116 8.12 -21.02 -40.72
N ASN A 117 7.33 -20.08 -41.17
CA ASN A 117 5.90 -20.10 -40.90
C ASN A 117 5.18 -21.17 -41.74
N ALA A 118 5.62 -21.41 -42.99
CA ALA A 118 5.04 -22.42 -43.85
C ALA A 118 5.33 -23.88 -43.37
N THR A 119 6.37 -24.09 -42.59
CA THR A 119 6.73 -25.42 -42.03
C THR A 119 6.03 -25.74 -40.69
N ARG A 120 5.24 -24.82 -40.15
CA ARG A 120 4.49 -25.05 -38.89
C ARG A 120 3.12 -25.64 -39.19
N PRO A 121 2.81 -26.88 -38.76
CA PRO A 121 1.56 -27.55 -39.08
C PRO A 121 0.34 -26.97 -38.37
N ASP A 122 0.57 -26.24 -37.31
CA ASP A 122 -0.44 -25.77 -36.32
C ASP A 122 -0.78 -24.28 -36.49
N ARG A 123 -0.22 -23.56 -37.49
CA ARG A 123 -0.46 -22.11 -37.68
C ARG A 123 -0.58 -21.74 -39.16
N ASP A 124 -1.79 -21.39 -39.55
CA ASP A 124 -2.07 -20.85 -40.89
C ASP A 124 -2.17 -19.31 -40.85
N PHE A 125 -1.03 -18.64 -40.66
CA PHE A 125 -0.95 -17.19 -40.85
C PHE A 125 -0.52 -16.87 -42.27
N GLY A 126 -1.41 -16.31 -43.05
CA GLY A 126 -1.11 -15.88 -44.41
C GLY A 126 0.12 -14.94 -44.48
N ALA A 127 0.82 -14.96 -45.57
CA ALA A 127 2.05 -14.16 -45.81
C ALA A 127 1.85 -12.64 -45.55
N HIS A 128 0.63 -12.14 -45.67
CA HIS A 128 0.27 -10.75 -45.41
C HIS A 128 0.47 -10.36 -43.92
N VAL A 129 0.28 -11.28 -42.98
CA VAL A 129 0.46 -11.02 -41.53
C VAL A 129 1.94 -10.78 -41.23
N VAL A 130 2.82 -11.63 -41.76
CA VAL A 130 4.29 -11.50 -41.59
C VAL A 130 4.76 -10.18 -42.18
N LYS A 131 4.29 -9.82 -43.39
CA LYS A 131 4.66 -8.56 -44.08
C LYS A 131 4.20 -7.36 -43.26
N ARG A 132 2.97 -7.39 -42.71
CA ARG A 132 2.45 -6.34 -41.84
C ARG A 132 3.26 -6.19 -40.54
N HIS A 133 3.62 -7.29 -39.89
CA HIS A 133 4.47 -7.27 -38.67
C HIS A 133 5.86 -6.67 -38.97
N ARG A 134 6.46 -7.03 -40.09
CA ARG A 134 7.77 -6.47 -40.52
C ARG A 134 7.69 -4.97 -40.80
N ALA A 135 6.63 -4.52 -41.48
CA ALA A 135 6.42 -3.11 -41.76
C ALA A 135 6.23 -2.30 -40.43
N ALA A 136 5.45 -2.82 -39.50
CA ALA A 136 5.26 -2.22 -38.19
C ALA A 136 6.59 -2.14 -37.40
N LEU A 137 7.36 -3.22 -37.38
CA LEU A 137 8.66 -3.30 -36.73
C LEU A 137 9.63 -2.24 -37.30
N ARG A 138 9.84 -2.21 -38.61
CA ARG A 138 10.75 -1.25 -39.26
C ARG A 138 10.40 0.20 -38.97
N LYS A 139 9.09 0.51 -38.92
CA LYS A 139 8.60 1.86 -38.63
C LYS A 139 8.91 2.27 -37.19
N SER A 140 8.91 1.33 -36.22
CA SER A 140 9.06 1.62 -34.80
C SER A 140 10.47 1.45 -34.25
N LEU A 141 11.38 0.75 -34.94
CA LEU A 141 12.73 0.45 -34.46
C LEU A 141 13.50 1.66 -33.89
N LYS A 142 13.47 2.78 -34.62
CA LYS A 142 14.18 4.01 -34.22
C LYS A 142 13.57 4.72 -33.01
N PHE A 143 12.39 4.31 -32.57
CA PHE A 143 11.66 4.93 -31.47
C PHE A 143 11.70 4.11 -30.17
N LEU A 144 12.18 2.88 -30.17
CA LEU A 144 12.18 1.98 -29.02
C LEU A 144 12.80 2.64 -27.77
N GLY A 145 13.90 3.35 -27.90
CA GLY A 145 14.50 4.11 -26.80
C GLY A 145 13.58 5.21 -26.25
N LYS A 146 12.83 5.88 -27.13
CA LYS A 146 11.85 6.90 -26.73
C LYS A 146 10.59 6.29 -26.11
N GLU A 147 10.25 5.05 -26.44
CA GLU A 147 9.15 4.29 -25.80
C GLU A 147 9.49 3.89 -24.37
N GLY A 148 10.76 3.99 -23.95
CA GLY A 148 11.19 3.75 -22.58
C GLY A 148 12.15 2.57 -22.40
N PHE A 149 12.49 1.84 -23.45
CA PHE A 149 13.51 0.80 -23.40
C PHE A 149 14.90 1.40 -23.16
N LYS A 150 15.56 0.96 -22.10
CA LYS A 150 16.88 1.48 -21.71
C LYS A 150 18.02 0.84 -22.47
N ARG A 151 17.82 -0.39 -22.94
CA ARG A 151 18.73 -1.10 -23.85
C ARG A 151 17.93 -1.70 -24.99
N VAL A 152 18.49 -1.60 -26.20
CA VAL A 152 17.86 -2.13 -27.41
C VAL A 152 18.95 -2.89 -28.20
N HIS A 153 18.78 -4.19 -28.30
CA HIS A 153 19.62 -5.07 -29.11
C HIS A 153 18.85 -5.44 -30.38
N VAL A 154 19.49 -5.31 -31.56
CA VAL A 154 18.85 -5.63 -32.83
C VAL A 154 19.68 -6.68 -33.55
N LEU A 155 19.09 -7.85 -33.77
CA LEU A 155 19.65 -8.98 -34.50
C LEU A 155 19.02 -9.04 -35.89
N ARG A 156 19.81 -8.86 -36.94
CA ARG A 156 19.34 -8.69 -38.33
C ARG A 156 19.45 -9.93 -39.21
N SER A 157 20.23 -10.91 -38.77
CA SER A 157 20.45 -12.14 -39.52
C SER A 157 20.33 -13.38 -38.66
N GLU A 158 20.12 -14.54 -39.27
CA GLU A 158 20.13 -15.83 -38.57
C GLU A 158 21.49 -16.09 -37.90
N SER A 159 22.58 -15.74 -38.57
CA SER A 159 23.94 -15.88 -38.02
C SER A 159 24.11 -15.02 -36.75
N GLU A 160 23.60 -13.79 -36.72
CA GLU A 160 23.62 -12.96 -35.51
C GLU A 160 22.79 -13.57 -34.40
N VAL A 161 21.58 -14.10 -34.68
CA VAL A 161 20.73 -14.80 -33.71
C VAL A 161 21.43 -16.04 -33.15
N ASP A 162 22.01 -16.85 -34.01
CA ASP A 162 22.65 -18.12 -33.63
C ASP A 162 23.94 -17.92 -32.83
N SER A 163 24.72 -16.89 -33.16
CA SER A 163 26.01 -16.58 -32.52
C SER A 163 25.88 -15.69 -31.31
N SER A 164 24.67 -15.22 -31.00
CA SER A 164 24.46 -14.36 -29.87
C SER A 164 24.50 -15.11 -28.52
N THR A 165 24.95 -14.41 -27.48
CA THR A 165 25.00 -14.89 -26.10
C THR A 165 24.45 -13.82 -25.17
N ILE A 166 23.67 -14.21 -24.17
CA ILE A 166 23.23 -13.28 -23.12
C ILE A 166 24.31 -13.18 -22.04
N VAL A 167 24.67 -11.96 -21.73
CA VAL A 167 25.58 -11.64 -20.62
C VAL A 167 24.83 -10.83 -19.60
N TYR A 168 24.68 -11.37 -18.40
CA TYR A 168 24.07 -10.66 -17.27
C TYR A 168 25.08 -9.69 -16.68
N GLU A 169 24.70 -8.42 -16.59
CA GLU A 169 25.48 -7.40 -15.93
C GLU A 169 24.76 -6.98 -14.64
N ARG A 170 25.48 -6.97 -13.52
CA ARG A 170 24.96 -6.39 -12.30
C ARG A 170 24.68 -4.90 -12.51
N LEU A 171 23.64 -4.41 -11.88
CA LEU A 171 23.40 -2.97 -11.82
C LEU A 171 24.57 -2.30 -11.07
N LEU A 172 24.95 -1.09 -11.45
CA LEU A 172 26.06 -0.36 -10.84
C LEU A 172 25.88 -0.12 -9.33
N ASN A 173 24.65 -0.18 -8.84
CA ASN A 173 24.31 -0.06 -7.43
C ASN A 173 24.23 -1.41 -6.70
N ASP A 174 24.40 -2.53 -7.39
CA ASP A 174 24.43 -3.86 -6.78
C ASP A 174 25.86 -4.31 -6.51
N LEU A 175 26.32 -4.04 -5.30
CA LEU A 175 27.63 -4.43 -4.78
C LEU A 175 27.49 -5.43 -3.62
N ARG A 176 26.51 -6.34 -3.68
CA ARG A 176 26.29 -7.38 -2.65
C ARG A 176 27.52 -8.24 -2.36
N HIS A 177 28.42 -8.36 -3.33
CA HIS A 177 29.68 -9.10 -3.15
C HIS A 177 30.73 -8.35 -2.32
N GLU A 178 30.56 -7.04 -2.09
CA GLU A 178 31.37 -6.25 -1.19
C GLU A 178 30.80 -6.43 0.23
N THR A 179 31.48 -7.21 1.06
CA THR A 179 30.98 -7.58 2.39
C THR A 179 31.53 -6.70 3.50
N GLY A 180 32.43 -5.77 3.18
CA GLY A 180 33.07 -4.90 4.17
C GLY A 180 34.21 -5.56 4.93
N PRO A 181 34.58 -5.01 6.08
CA PRO A 181 33.89 -3.99 6.89
C PRO A 181 33.88 -2.58 6.26
N PHE A 182 32.88 -1.77 6.62
CA PHE A 182 32.70 -0.43 6.08
C PHE A 182 32.72 0.62 7.19
N ASP A 183 33.18 1.85 6.85
CA ASP A 183 32.96 3.07 7.62
C ASP A 183 32.05 3.98 6.82
N VAL A 184 30.77 4.09 7.21
CA VAL A 184 29.79 4.89 6.49
C VAL A 184 29.77 6.31 7.04
N ILE A 185 30.13 7.28 6.21
CA ILE A 185 30.39 8.68 6.59
C ILE A 185 29.24 9.55 6.14
N GLY A 186 28.70 10.37 7.04
CA GLY A 186 27.63 11.34 6.81
C GLY A 186 28.02 12.48 5.88
N ASP A 187 27.11 13.45 5.73
CA ASP A 187 27.23 14.60 4.84
C ASP A 187 28.40 15.49 5.21
N VAL A 188 29.31 15.75 4.27
CA VAL A 188 30.58 16.46 4.51
C VAL A 188 30.47 17.94 4.20
N HIS A 189 29.73 18.33 3.18
CA HIS A 189 29.51 19.73 2.80
C HIS A 189 30.77 20.61 2.79
N GLY A 190 31.83 20.17 2.13
CA GLY A 190 33.07 20.95 2.01
C GLY A 190 33.87 21.15 3.30
N CYS A 191 33.53 20.45 4.39
CA CYS A 191 34.24 20.50 5.67
C CYS A 191 35.47 19.55 5.63
N ARG A 192 36.49 19.93 4.86
CA ARG A 192 37.66 19.08 4.61
C ARG A 192 38.46 18.79 5.86
N ALA A 193 38.68 19.77 6.73
CA ALA A 193 39.50 19.60 7.93
C ALA A 193 38.86 18.60 8.90
N GLU A 194 37.57 18.69 9.10
CA GLU A 194 36.79 17.77 9.92
C GLU A 194 36.76 16.36 9.28
N LEU A 195 36.73 16.25 7.93
CA LEU A 195 36.85 14.97 7.26
C LEU A 195 38.24 14.33 7.46
N GLU A 196 39.32 15.10 7.35
CA GLU A 196 40.68 14.59 7.64
C GLU A 196 40.81 14.11 9.09
N GLU A 197 40.23 14.84 10.03
CA GLU A 197 40.20 14.47 11.45
C GLU A 197 39.42 13.19 11.66
N LEU A 198 38.21 13.08 11.13
CA LEU A 198 37.39 11.86 11.23
C LEU A 198 38.06 10.64 10.62
N LEU A 199 38.65 10.78 9.43
CA LEU A 199 39.39 9.69 8.77
C LEU A 199 40.59 9.25 9.62
N THR A 200 41.27 10.20 10.26
CA THR A 200 42.39 9.89 11.15
C THR A 200 41.92 9.14 12.42
N GLU A 201 40.80 9.56 13.03
CA GLU A 201 40.20 8.85 14.17
C GLU A 201 39.73 7.43 13.80
N LEU A 202 39.22 7.27 12.56
CA LEU A 202 38.86 5.95 12.02
C LEU A 202 40.10 5.07 11.69
N GLY A 203 41.31 5.64 11.75
CA GLY A 203 42.57 4.93 11.52
C GLY A 203 43.08 4.99 10.08
N TYR A 204 42.51 5.84 9.21
CA TYR A 204 42.96 6.01 7.82
C TYR A 204 44.28 6.81 7.80
N THR A 205 45.18 6.44 6.88
CA THR A 205 46.43 7.15 6.62
C THR A 205 46.24 8.10 5.45
N LEU A 206 46.32 9.40 5.71
CA LEU A 206 46.17 10.43 4.67
C LEU A 206 47.39 10.47 3.74
N VAL A 207 47.15 10.43 2.44
CA VAL A 207 48.14 10.62 1.37
C VAL A 207 48.04 12.02 0.86
N ARG A 208 49.21 12.72 0.79
CA ARG A 208 49.23 14.12 0.33
C ARG A 208 50.08 14.24 -0.94
N ASP A 209 49.75 15.18 -1.80
CA ASP A 209 50.54 15.54 -2.95
C ASP A 209 51.77 16.43 -2.55
N ASP A 210 52.55 16.81 -3.54
CA ASP A 210 53.74 17.64 -3.37
C ASP A 210 53.42 19.06 -2.80
N GLU A 211 52.19 19.49 -2.92
CA GLU A 211 51.67 20.73 -2.37
C GLU A 211 51.08 20.56 -0.95
N GLY A 212 51.15 19.36 -0.40
CA GLY A 212 50.63 19.02 0.93
C GLY A 212 49.13 18.87 1.00
N ARG A 213 48.42 18.85 -0.14
CA ARG A 213 46.96 18.67 -0.18
C ARG A 213 46.62 17.20 -0.04
N PRO A 214 45.58 16.80 0.74
CA PRO A 214 45.14 15.42 0.82
C PRO A 214 44.53 14.99 -0.51
N VAL A 215 45.06 13.90 -1.07
CA VAL A 215 44.64 13.34 -2.37
C VAL A 215 44.09 11.92 -2.25
N ASP A 216 44.32 11.24 -1.12
CA ASP A 216 43.80 9.90 -0.83
C ASP A 216 43.87 9.65 0.69
N ALA A 217 43.14 8.64 1.16
CA ALA A 217 43.22 8.13 2.52
C ALA A 217 43.14 6.59 2.48
N VAL A 218 44.24 5.95 2.89
CA VAL A 218 44.36 4.50 2.87
C VAL A 218 43.70 3.96 4.14
N PRO A 219 42.72 3.07 4.04
CA PRO A 219 42.02 2.51 5.19
C PRO A 219 42.90 1.61 6.04
N PRO A 220 42.61 1.47 7.35
CA PRO A 220 43.21 0.42 8.17
C PRO A 220 42.58 -0.94 7.76
N ASP A 221 43.39 -1.98 7.74
CA ASP A 221 43.00 -3.34 7.39
C ASP A 221 42.24 -3.39 6.03
N ASP A 222 41.29 -4.30 5.88
CA ASP A 222 40.47 -4.46 4.70
C ASP A 222 39.19 -3.59 4.73
N ARG A 223 39.18 -2.51 5.50
CA ARG A 223 38.00 -1.59 5.58
C ARG A 223 37.85 -0.75 4.32
N LYS A 224 36.66 -0.22 4.13
CA LYS A 224 36.35 0.72 3.03
C LYS A 224 35.40 1.81 3.51
N ALA A 225 35.70 3.06 3.16
CA ALA A 225 34.77 4.16 3.43
C ALA A 225 33.57 4.14 2.48
N VAL A 226 32.40 4.56 2.96
CA VAL A 226 31.21 4.76 2.11
C VAL A 226 30.58 6.11 2.44
N PHE A 227 30.67 7.07 1.53
CA PHE A 227 30.09 8.39 1.70
C PHE A 227 28.60 8.39 1.31
N VAL A 228 27.77 8.99 2.17
CA VAL A 228 26.32 9.09 1.92
C VAL A 228 25.92 10.20 0.93
N GLY A 229 26.90 10.91 0.36
CA GLY A 229 26.70 12.03 -0.56
C GLY A 229 26.84 13.39 0.13
N ASP A 230 26.39 14.45 -0.55
CA ASP A 230 26.49 15.84 -0.13
C ASP A 230 27.92 16.22 0.33
N LEU A 231 28.89 15.92 -0.52
CA LEU A 231 30.29 16.27 -0.33
C LEU A 231 30.53 17.78 -0.49
N VAL A 232 29.68 18.45 -1.27
CA VAL A 232 29.84 19.80 -1.78
C VAL A 232 28.86 20.78 -1.13
N ASP A 233 29.08 22.04 -1.41
CA ASP A 233 28.28 23.21 -1.00
C ASP A 233 28.41 23.56 0.50
N ARG A 234 28.09 24.80 0.83
CA ARG A 234 28.06 25.38 2.18
C ARG A 234 29.42 25.59 2.85
N GLY A 235 30.28 24.59 2.81
CA GLY A 235 31.53 24.58 3.57
C GLY A 235 32.69 25.34 2.97
N PRO A 236 33.84 25.33 3.69
CA PRO A 236 34.98 26.18 3.35
C PRO A 236 35.83 25.67 2.18
N ASP A 237 35.83 24.35 1.89
CA ASP A 237 36.76 23.73 0.92
C ASP A 237 36.14 22.56 0.15
N THR A 238 35.21 22.88 -0.75
CA THR A 238 34.61 21.89 -1.70
C THR A 238 35.67 21.23 -2.60
N PRO A 239 36.64 21.96 -3.21
CA PRO A 239 37.66 21.32 -4.05
C PRO A 239 38.54 20.32 -3.28
N GLY A 240 38.92 20.68 -2.04
CA GLY A 240 39.72 19.80 -1.18
C GLY A 240 38.99 18.49 -0.81
N VAL A 241 37.72 18.57 -0.43
CA VAL A 241 36.89 17.37 -0.20
C VAL A 241 36.77 16.54 -1.47
N LEU A 242 36.46 17.15 -2.62
CA LEU A 242 36.36 16.43 -3.88
C LEU A 242 37.69 15.74 -4.26
N ARG A 243 38.83 16.41 -4.09
CA ARG A 243 40.15 15.87 -4.40
C ARG A 243 40.42 14.61 -3.58
N LEU A 244 40.20 14.69 -2.27
CA LEU A 244 40.38 13.57 -1.34
C LEU A 244 39.46 12.40 -1.66
N VAL A 245 38.15 12.65 -1.77
CA VAL A 245 37.18 11.56 -2.00
C VAL A 245 37.32 10.95 -3.39
N MET A 246 37.64 11.76 -4.44
CA MET A 246 37.94 11.25 -5.77
C MET A 246 39.16 10.31 -5.77
N GLY A 247 40.19 10.68 -5.02
CA GLY A 247 41.39 9.84 -4.86
C GLY A 247 41.08 8.54 -4.13
N MET A 248 40.36 8.60 -3.02
CA MET A 248 39.93 7.41 -2.27
C MET A 248 39.08 6.45 -3.14
N VAL A 249 38.16 6.99 -3.94
CA VAL A 249 37.35 6.15 -4.85
C VAL A 249 38.18 5.57 -5.98
N ALA A 250 39.09 6.35 -6.57
CA ALA A 250 40.00 5.86 -7.62
C ALA A 250 40.98 4.80 -7.09
N GLY A 251 41.44 4.94 -5.85
CA GLY A 251 42.29 3.97 -5.15
C GLY A 251 41.55 2.70 -4.69
N GLY A 252 40.21 2.68 -4.80
CA GLY A 252 39.39 1.56 -4.30
C GLY A 252 39.17 1.59 -2.76
N HIS A 253 39.59 2.66 -2.10
CA HIS A 253 39.51 2.86 -0.66
C HIS A 253 38.13 3.37 -0.19
N ALA A 254 37.33 3.88 -1.12
CA ALA A 254 36.00 4.38 -0.82
C ALA A 254 34.95 4.08 -1.89
N LEU A 255 33.70 4.13 -1.47
CA LEU A 255 32.49 4.24 -2.30
C LEU A 255 31.79 5.56 -1.97
N CYS A 256 31.03 6.08 -2.91
CA CYS A 256 30.26 7.31 -2.69
C CYS A 256 28.94 7.24 -3.42
N VAL A 257 27.82 7.50 -2.74
CA VAL A 257 26.54 7.71 -3.39
C VAL A 257 26.34 9.18 -3.74
N ARG A 258 25.46 9.45 -4.68
CA ARG A 258 25.15 10.83 -5.09
C ARG A 258 24.20 11.48 -4.09
N GLY A 259 24.53 12.66 -3.60
CA GLY A 259 23.62 13.56 -2.90
C GLY A 259 22.88 14.51 -3.85
N ASN A 260 21.91 15.21 -3.30
CA ASN A 260 21.16 16.21 -4.08
C ASN A 260 22.01 17.46 -4.38
N HIS A 261 23.04 17.76 -3.60
CA HIS A 261 23.97 18.84 -3.84
C HIS A 261 24.88 18.53 -5.04
N GLU A 262 25.43 17.30 -5.18
CA GLU A 262 26.16 16.88 -6.37
C GLU A 262 25.29 16.93 -7.63
N GLU A 263 24.02 16.50 -7.54
CA GLU A 263 23.08 16.56 -8.68
C GLU A 263 22.91 18.01 -9.18
N LYS A 264 22.79 18.94 -8.25
CA LYS A 264 22.62 20.36 -8.54
C LYS A 264 23.89 21.00 -9.09
N LEU A 265 25.05 20.65 -8.51
CA LEU A 265 26.36 21.13 -8.95
C LEU A 265 26.65 20.68 -10.39
N VAL A 266 26.45 19.40 -10.71
CA VAL A 266 26.63 18.85 -12.08
C VAL A 266 25.77 19.60 -13.10
N ARG A 267 24.52 19.89 -12.76
CA ARG A 267 23.63 20.64 -13.65
C ARG A 267 24.12 22.08 -13.86
N ALA A 268 24.60 22.74 -12.80
CA ALA A 268 25.18 24.08 -12.89
C ALA A 268 26.43 24.09 -13.77
N LEU A 269 27.37 23.19 -13.54
CA LEU A 269 28.63 23.09 -14.30
C LEU A 269 28.40 22.73 -15.77
N ARG A 270 27.31 22.08 -16.12
CA ARG A 270 26.87 21.79 -17.49
C ARG A 270 26.09 22.95 -18.14
N GLY A 271 25.94 24.06 -17.46
CA GLY A 271 25.26 25.24 -17.99
C GLY A 271 23.73 25.15 -18.00
N HIS A 272 23.15 24.19 -17.28
CA HIS A 272 21.71 24.16 -17.12
C HIS A 272 21.23 25.26 -16.14
N LYS A 273 20.06 25.80 -16.39
CA LYS A 273 19.45 26.77 -15.48
C LYS A 273 19.12 26.10 -14.14
N VAL A 274 19.78 26.53 -13.07
CA VAL A 274 19.56 26.08 -11.68
C VAL A 274 19.37 27.28 -10.77
N THR A 275 18.63 27.09 -9.68
CA THR A 275 18.55 28.13 -8.64
C THR A 275 19.80 28.07 -7.77
N VAL A 276 20.62 29.09 -7.80
CA VAL A 276 21.86 29.19 -7.00
C VAL A 276 21.47 29.61 -5.58
N ARG A 277 21.37 28.65 -4.68
CA ARG A 277 21.00 28.80 -3.25
C ARG A 277 21.54 27.59 -2.47
N HIS A 278 21.53 27.73 -1.13
CA HIS A 278 21.89 26.64 -0.19
C HIS A 278 23.37 26.23 -0.29
N GLY A 279 24.26 27.20 -0.53
CA GLY A 279 25.70 26.99 -0.54
C GLY A 279 26.31 26.63 -1.89
N LEU A 280 25.52 26.47 -2.96
CA LEU A 280 26.02 26.17 -4.31
C LEU A 280 26.90 27.32 -4.84
N GLU A 281 26.58 28.57 -4.46
CA GLU A 281 27.36 29.75 -4.80
C GLU A 281 28.83 29.62 -4.35
N LYS A 282 29.05 29.09 -3.11
CA LYS A 282 30.42 28.89 -2.59
C LYS A 282 31.18 27.82 -3.37
N SER A 283 30.54 26.70 -3.70
CA SER A 283 31.18 25.65 -4.49
C SER A 283 31.56 26.14 -5.88
N LEU A 284 30.70 26.91 -6.54
CA LEU A 284 30.99 27.46 -7.87
C LEU A 284 32.15 28.46 -7.82
N GLU A 285 32.19 29.33 -6.79
CA GLU A 285 33.28 30.27 -6.57
C GLU A 285 34.60 29.53 -6.32
N GLN A 286 34.62 28.56 -5.40
CA GLN A 286 35.81 27.79 -5.08
C GLN A 286 36.33 26.99 -6.30
N LEU A 287 35.45 26.36 -7.05
CA LEU A 287 35.81 25.62 -8.25
C LEU A 287 36.27 26.52 -9.41
N ALA A 288 35.86 27.79 -9.43
CA ALA A 288 36.34 28.72 -10.44
C ALA A 288 37.84 29.02 -10.31
N HIS A 289 38.41 28.82 -9.12
CA HIS A 289 39.85 28.99 -8.86
C HIS A 289 40.67 27.72 -9.20
N GLU A 290 40.02 26.62 -9.47
CA GLU A 290 40.65 25.35 -9.88
C GLU A 290 40.91 25.27 -11.37
N THR A 291 41.81 24.36 -11.77
CA THR A 291 42.11 24.11 -13.19
C THR A 291 40.89 23.57 -13.93
N GLU A 292 40.80 23.80 -15.23
CA GLU A 292 39.73 23.27 -16.06
C GLU A 292 39.71 21.74 -16.04
N GLU A 293 40.88 21.08 -16.02
CA GLU A 293 41.05 19.65 -15.93
C GLU A 293 40.42 19.12 -14.64
N PHE A 294 40.67 19.72 -13.49
CA PHE A 294 40.09 19.34 -12.20
C PHE A 294 38.55 19.53 -12.21
N ARG A 295 38.06 20.66 -12.73
CA ARG A 295 36.60 20.92 -12.83
C ARG A 295 35.89 19.87 -13.68
N LEU A 296 36.51 19.48 -14.81
CA LEU A 296 35.96 18.43 -15.68
C LEU A 296 36.02 17.05 -14.99
N ALA A 297 37.09 16.75 -14.26
CA ALA A 297 37.22 15.50 -13.50
C ALA A 297 36.18 15.44 -12.39
N ALA A 298 36.02 16.52 -11.59
CA ALA A 298 35.01 16.62 -10.54
C ALA A 298 33.58 16.49 -11.11
N THR A 299 33.30 17.16 -12.24
CA THR A 299 32.00 17.05 -12.91
C THR A 299 31.70 15.61 -13.33
N ARG A 300 32.69 14.92 -13.94
CA ARG A 300 32.55 13.52 -14.35
C ARG A 300 32.38 12.57 -13.17
N PHE A 301 33.11 12.80 -12.09
CA PHE A 301 33.01 12.04 -10.86
C PHE A 301 31.60 12.15 -10.27
N CYS A 302 31.13 13.39 -9.99
CA CYS A 302 29.79 13.61 -9.43
C CYS A 302 28.67 13.08 -10.35
N ASP A 303 28.82 13.16 -11.68
CA ASP A 303 27.85 12.64 -12.63
C ASP A 303 27.86 11.10 -12.71
N GLY A 304 29.00 10.46 -12.43
CA GLY A 304 29.17 9.00 -12.40
C GLY A 304 28.62 8.34 -11.14
N LEU A 305 28.35 9.09 -10.06
CA LEU A 305 27.87 8.54 -8.80
C LEU A 305 26.47 7.91 -8.94
N VAL A 306 26.27 6.76 -8.30
CA VAL A 306 24.98 6.06 -8.24
C VAL A 306 24.10 6.63 -7.12
N ALA A 307 22.79 6.38 -7.20
CA ALA A 307 21.85 6.91 -6.21
C ALA A 307 21.86 6.13 -4.88
N HIS A 308 22.26 4.87 -4.89
CA HIS A 308 22.39 4.03 -3.70
C HIS A 308 23.25 2.82 -3.98
N TYR A 309 23.77 2.20 -2.94
CA TYR A 309 24.42 0.89 -2.97
C TYR A 309 23.64 -0.13 -2.14
N VAL A 310 23.65 -1.38 -2.61
CA VAL A 310 23.29 -2.56 -1.84
C VAL A 310 24.56 -3.39 -1.65
N LEU A 311 24.94 -3.59 -0.40
CA LEU A 311 26.22 -4.17 0.05
C LEU A 311 25.95 -5.39 0.93
N ASP A 312 26.99 -6.16 1.23
CA ASP A 312 27.01 -7.27 2.17
C ASP A 312 25.81 -8.24 1.98
N ASP A 313 25.80 -8.96 0.87
CA ASP A 313 24.72 -9.90 0.50
C ASP A 313 23.29 -9.31 0.60
N GLY A 314 23.18 -7.98 0.68
CA GLY A 314 21.93 -7.26 0.82
C GLY A 314 21.61 -6.83 2.26
N ASN A 315 22.51 -7.03 3.20
CA ASN A 315 22.33 -6.66 4.60
C ASN A 315 22.53 -5.17 4.87
N LEU A 316 23.26 -4.47 3.99
CA LEU A 316 23.50 -3.02 4.11
C LEU A 316 23.06 -2.28 2.85
N VAL A 317 22.34 -1.19 3.05
CA VAL A 317 21.96 -0.24 1.99
C VAL A 317 22.43 1.16 2.39
N VAL A 318 23.09 1.84 1.47
CA VAL A 318 23.52 3.23 1.65
C VAL A 318 22.88 4.08 0.56
N ALA A 319 22.14 5.11 0.94
CA ALA A 319 21.49 6.06 0.03
C ALA A 319 21.43 7.44 0.69
N HIS A 320 21.57 8.51 -0.09
CA HIS A 320 21.68 9.85 0.49
C HIS A 320 20.46 10.25 1.36
N ALA A 321 19.22 10.14 0.85
CA ALA A 321 18.02 10.46 1.64
C ALA A 321 17.30 9.20 2.19
N GLY A 322 18.02 8.07 2.24
CA GLY A 322 17.46 6.78 2.63
C GLY A 322 16.70 6.06 1.52
N LEU A 323 16.24 4.84 1.80
CA LEU A 323 15.58 4.02 0.78
C LEU A 323 14.69 2.94 1.41
N PRO A 324 13.36 2.92 1.16
CA PRO A 324 12.48 1.83 1.58
C PRO A 324 12.84 0.51 0.90
N GLU A 325 12.60 -0.61 1.57
CA GLU A 325 12.97 -1.96 1.13
C GLU A 325 12.50 -2.28 -0.30
N ARG A 326 11.30 -1.85 -0.69
CA ARG A 326 10.76 -2.04 -2.04
C ARG A 326 11.59 -1.44 -3.18
N TYR A 327 12.57 -0.59 -2.87
CA TYR A 327 13.46 0.07 -3.84
C TYR A 327 14.88 -0.46 -3.82
N HIS A 328 15.25 -1.31 -2.87
CA HIS A 328 16.60 -1.85 -2.75
C HIS A 328 17.02 -2.58 -4.02
N GLY A 329 18.18 -2.24 -4.56
CA GLY A 329 18.74 -2.85 -5.77
C GLY A 329 17.97 -2.57 -7.06
N ARG A 330 17.00 -1.65 -7.06
CA ARG A 330 16.22 -1.27 -8.23
C ARG A 330 16.74 -0.01 -8.88
N ALA A 331 16.46 0.16 -10.17
CA ALA A 331 16.91 1.32 -10.95
C ALA A 331 15.74 1.92 -11.73
N SER A 332 15.24 3.06 -11.27
CA SER A 332 14.24 3.86 -11.96
C SER A 332 14.39 5.34 -11.59
N ALA A 333 13.77 6.23 -12.37
CA ALA A 333 13.73 7.66 -12.02
C ALA A 333 13.07 7.90 -10.65
N LYS A 334 12.06 7.09 -10.29
CA LYS A 334 11.38 7.17 -9.00
C LYS A 334 12.30 6.76 -7.86
N VAL A 335 13.02 5.65 -7.99
CA VAL A 335 13.99 5.17 -7.00
C VAL A 335 15.11 6.20 -6.83
N ARG A 336 15.66 6.73 -7.93
CA ARG A 336 16.67 7.79 -7.88
C ARG A 336 16.17 9.05 -7.19
N SER A 337 14.95 9.49 -7.50
CA SER A 337 14.35 10.68 -6.86
C SER A 337 14.19 10.47 -5.36
N PHE A 338 13.72 9.30 -4.94
CA PHE A 338 13.59 8.99 -3.51
C PHE A 338 14.95 8.96 -2.82
N ALA A 339 15.94 8.26 -3.40
CA ALA A 339 17.27 8.14 -2.81
C ALA A 339 17.99 9.51 -2.64
N LEU A 340 17.68 10.48 -3.50
CA LEU A 340 18.28 11.83 -3.47
C LEU A 340 17.52 12.84 -2.60
N TYR A 341 16.20 12.72 -2.50
CA TYR A 341 15.35 13.76 -1.91
C TYR A 341 14.40 13.25 -0.83
N GLY A 342 14.29 11.94 -0.63
CA GLY A 342 13.27 11.32 0.20
C GLY A 342 11.87 11.44 -0.41
N ASP A 343 10.85 11.23 0.41
CA ASP A 343 9.46 11.48 0.05
C ASP A 343 8.97 12.76 0.73
N THR A 344 8.16 13.53 0.06
CA THR A 344 7.65 14.82 0.57
C THR A 344 6.14 14.89 0.43
N THR A 345 5.50 15.66 1.30
CA THR A 345 4.05 15.94 1.22
C THR A 345 3.68 16.84 0.04
N GLY A 346 4.66 17.56 -0.54
CA GLY A 346 4.45 18.61 -1.53
C GLY A 346 4.18 19.99 -0.90
N GLU A 347 4.12 20.06 0.42
CA GLU A 347 3.98 21.29 1.19
C GLU A 347 5.35 21.82 1.61
N THR A 348 5.41 23.08 2.02
CA THR A 348 6.59 23.71 2.63
C THR A 348 6.28 24.09 4.07
N ASP A 349 7.28 23.96 4.94
CA ASP A 349 7.19 24.38 6.33
C ASP A 349 7.31 25.93 6.47
N GLU A 350 7.28 26.42 7.70
CA GLU A 350 7.41 27.84 8.04
C GLU A 350 8.75 28.44 7.62
N TYR A 351 9.76 27.62 7.38
CA TYR A 351 11.07 28.01 6.89
C TYR A 351 11.20 27.94 5.36
N GLY A 352 10.12 27.53 4.66
CA GLY A 352 10.11 27.34 3.22
C GLY A 352 10.82 26.08 2.75
N LEU A 353 11.08 25.11 3.64
CA LEU A 353 11.65 23.80 3.34
C LEU A 353 10.54 22.80 3.02
N PRO A 354 10.78 21.81 2.13
CA PRO A 354 9.79 20.77 1.85
C PRO A 354 9.50 19.95 3.10
N VAL A 355 8.22 19.79 3.45
CA VAL A 355 7.79 18.88 4.51
C VAL A 355 8.01 17.43 4.06
N ARG A 356 8.82 16.71 4.82
CA ARG A 356 9.23 15.34 4.51
C ARG A 356 8.36 14.32 5.21
N LEU A 357 8.12 13.21 4.53
CA LEU A 357 7.48 12.04 5.14
C LEU A 357 8.54 11.21 5.90
N PRO A 358 8.29 10.84 7.17
CA PRO A 358 9.26 10.13 8.00
C PRO A 358 9.31 8.63 7.64
N TRP A 359 9.77 8.30 6.44
CA TRP A 359 9.81 6.94 5.89
C TRP A 359 10.52 5.91 6.81
N ALA A 360 11.51 6.37 7.58
CA ALA A 360 12.27 5.53 8.52
C ALA A 360 11.38 4.93 9.63
N ASN A 361 10.34 5.66 10.05
CA ASN A 361 9.37 5.17 11.03
C ASN A 361 8.59 3.95 10.53
N ASP A 362 8.38 3.87 9.21
CA ASP A 362 7.63 2.78 8.56
C ASP A 362 8.54 1.66 8.04
N TYR A 363 9.87 1.81 8.16
CA TYR A 363 10.81 0.81 7.67
C TYR A 363 10.75 -0.47 8.50
N ARG A 364 10.59 -1.62 7.82
CA ARG A 364 10.52 -2.96 8.43
C ARG A 364 11.45 -3.97 7.74
N GLY A 365 12.31 -3.47 6.83
CA GLY A 365 13.23 -4.31 6.08
C GLY A 365 14.32 -4.93 6.96
N ALA A 366 14.84 -6.08 6.55
CA ALA A 366 15.93 -6.75 7.24
C ALA A 366 17.28 -6.04 7.04
N ALA A 367 17.48 -5.38 5.91
CA ALA A 367 18.71 -4.65 5.63
C ALA A 367 18.84 -3.41 6.53
N MET A 368 20.05 -3.14 6.98
CA MET A 368 20.39 -1.87 7.62
C MET A 368 20.43 -0.77 6.56
N VAL A 369 19.79 0.39 6.79
CA VAL A 369 19.82 1.54 5.86
C VAL A 369 20.51 2.72 6.52
N LEU A 370 21.63 3.17 5.95
CA LEU A 370 22.39 4.32 6.43
C LEU A 370 22.24 5.47 5.42
N TYR A 371 21.96 6.67 5.92
CA TYR A 371 21.63 7.82 5.08
C TYR A 371 21.98 9.16 5.75
N GLY A 372 21.87 10.27 5.02
CA GLY A 372 22.04 11.63 5.45
C GLY A 372 20.84 12.52 5.12
N HIS A 373 21.07 13.69 4.54
CA HIS A 373 20.08 14.58 3.95
C HIS A 373 19.09 15.25 4.93
N VAL A 374 18.80 14.62 6.06
CA VAL A 374 17.90 15.16 7.09
C VAL A 374 18.73 15.50 8.31
N LEU A 375 18.80 16.80 8.61
CA LEU A 375 19.59 17.30 9.74
C LEU A 375 19.03 16.77 11.06
N VAL A 376 19.83 16.00 11.78
CA VAL A 376 19.51 15.45 13.11
C VAL A 376 20.54 15.91 14.15
N PRO A 377 20.14 16.15 15.42
CA PRO A 377 21.08 16.56 16.46
C PRO A 377 22.04 15.43 16.84
N GLU A 378 21.60 14.20 16.84
CA GLU A 378 22.38 12.99 17.15
C GLU A 378 21.98 11.87 16.17
N ALA A 379 22.92 10.97 15.88
CA ALA A 379 22.66 9.79 15.06
C ALA A 379 22.02 8.71 15.94
N GLU A 380 20.73 8.50 15.75
CA GLU A 380 19.93 7.55 16.52
C GLU A 380 19.31 6.48 15.63
N TRP A 381 19.08 5.29 16.17
CA TRP A 381 18.40 4.22 15.45
C TRP A 381 16.91 4.45 15.41
N ILE A 382 16.36 4.47 14.18
CA ILE A 382 14.92 4.43 13.93
C ILE A 382 14.65 3.13 13.17
N ASN A 383 14.10 2.13 13.84
CA ASN A 383 14.00 0.77 13.29
C ASN A 383 15.42 0.27 12.91
N ASN A 384 15.61 -0.32 11.74
CA ASN A 384 16.92 -0.73 11.24
C ASN A 384 17.55 0.33 10.30
N THR A 385 17.34 1.63 10.61
CA THR A 385 17.88 2.76 9.84
C THR A 385 18.54 3.78 10.73
N MET A 386 19.52 4.52 10.20
CA MET A 386 20.16 5.62 10.92
C MET A 386 20.51 6.77 9.96
N CYS A 387 20.18 7.99 10.37
CA CYS A 387 20.63 9.20 9.71
C CYS A 387 21.97 9.64 10.28
N LEU A 388 22.95 9.90 9.41
CA LEU A 388 24.32 10.31 9.79
C LEU A 388 24.60 11.80 9.56
N GLU A 389 23.60 12.58 9.08
CA GLU A 389 23.76 14.01 8.91
C GLU A 389 23.56 14.73 10.25
N THR A 390 24.64 14.84 11.02
CA THR A 390 24.67 15.52 12.32
C THR A 390 25.17 16.96 12.25
N GLY A 391 25.11 17.56 11.04
CA GLY A 391 25.21 18.99 10.82
C GLY A 391 26.58 19.62 10.99
N VAL A 392 27.65 18.95 10.57
CA VAL A 392 29.01 19.50 10.67
C VAL A 392 29.13 20.93 10.13
N VAL A 393 28.54 21.19 8.98
CA VAL A 393 28.61 22.53 8.34
C VAL A 393 27.86 23.61 9.13
N PHE A 394 26.93 23.23 10.01
CA PHE A 394 26.12 24.10 10.87
C PHE A 394 26.66 24.22 12.31
N GLY A 395 27.86 23.67 12.58
CA GLY A 395 28.45 23.68 13.91
C GLY A 395 28.15 22.45 14.78
N GLY A 396 27.55 21.40 14.19
CA GLY A 396 27.32 20.11 14.82
C GLY A 396 28.53 19.18 14.76
N LYS A 397 28.34 17.98 14.21
CA LYS A 397 29.38 16.94 14.12
C LYS A 397 29.45 16.38 12.70
N LEU A 398 30.59 15.83 12.31
CA LEU A 398 30.71 14.89 11.20
C LEU A 398 30.72 13.47 11.80
N THR A 399 29.77 12.65 11.40
CA THR A 399 29.52 11.35 12.04
C THR A 399 29.72 10.21 11.04
N ALA A 400 30.37 9.14 11.48
CA ALA A 400 30.50 7.89 10.77
C ALA A 400 29.96 6.73 11.60
N LEU A 401 29.42 5.72 10.94
CA LEU A 401 29.05 4.43 11.54
C LEU A 401 29.96 3.34 11.01
N ARG A 402 30.59 2.59 11.91
CA ARG A 402 31.36 1.39 11.60
C ARG A 402 30.44 0.19 11.41
N TYR A 403 30.42 -0.36 10.22
CA TYR A 403 29.70 -1.59 9.91
C TYR A 403 30.65 -2.79 9.92
N PRO A 404 30.29 -3.96 10.49
CA PRO A 404 28.99 -4.29 11.10
C PRO A 404 28.92 -4.01 12.62
N SER A 405 29.97 -3.49 13.24
CA SER A 405 30.06 -3.30 14.72
C SER A 405 29.02 -2.34 15.29
N ARG A 406 28.43 -1.46 14.45
CA ARG A 406 27.49 -0.40 14.83
C ARG A 406 28.09 0.68 15.74
N GLU A 407 29.42 0.75 15.81
CA GLU A 407 30.13 1.80 16.53
C GLU A 407 29.96 3.15 15.82
N ILE A 408 29.62 4.19 16.56
CA ILE A 408 29.51 5.56 16.06
C ILE A 408 30.77 6.32 16.43
N VAL A 409 31.41 6.90 15.43
CA VAL A 409 32.57 7.78 15.58
C VAL A 409 32.20 9.16 15.04
N SER A 410 32.53 10.22 15.77
CA SER A 410 32.19 11.59 15.31
C SER A 410 33.19 12.62 15.79
N VAL A 411 33.47 13.60 14.94
CA VAL A 411 34.28 14.77 15.25
C VAL A 411 33.39 16.02 15.28
N LYS A 412 33.70 16.95 16.17
CA LYS A 412 32.96 18.22 16.26
C LYS A 412 33.35 19.12 15.12
N ALA A 413 32.42 19.90 14.61
CA ALA A 413 32.71 20.98 13.70
C ALA A 413 33.68 22.00 14.35
N HIS A 414 34.66 22.47 13.60
CA HIS A 414 35.60 23.47 14.08
C HIS A 414 34.89 24.80 14.32
N GLN A 415 33.86 25.09 13.51
CA GLN A 415 32.95 26.22 13.68
C GLN A 415 31.68 26.03 12.85
N ALA A 416 30.69 26.89 13.00
CA ALA A 416 29.56 26.95 12.09
C ALA A 416 29.99 27.62 10.78
N TRP A 417 30.11 26.88 9.71
CA TRP A 417 30.54 27.31 8.39
C TRP A 417 29.42 27.97 7.55
N TYR A 418 28.19 27.60 7.87
CA TYR A 418 26.99 28.06 7.17
C TYR A 418 25.83 28.22 8.16
N GLU A 419 24.99 29.20 8.00
CA GLU A 419 23.80 29.40 8.82
C GLU A 419 22.69 28.43 8.37
N SER A 420 22.14 27.73 9.32
CA SER A 420 21.00 26.82 9.04
C SER A 420 19.74 27.65 8.80
N THR A 421 18.95 27.25 7.80
CA THR A 421 17.65 27.87 7.49
C THR A 421 16.63 27.63 8.62
N SER A 422 16.73 26.49 9.30
CA SER A 422 15.94 26.14 10.49
C SER A 422 16.85 26.13 11.74
N PRO A 423 16.31 26.33 12.95
CA PRO A 423 17.11 26.26 14.18
C PRO A 423 17.85 24.91 14.32
N PHE A 424 19.17 25.00 14.59
CA PHE A 424 20.00 23.81 14.84
C PHE A 424 20.92 24.08 16.04
N PRO A 425 21.14 23.11 16.98
CA PRO A 425 20.40 21.85 17.02
C PRO A 425 18.95 22.05 17.42
N ALA A 426 18.04 21.40 16.74
CA ALA A 426 16.68 21.26 17.23
C ALA A 426 16.76 20.51 18.56
N LYS A 427 16.20 21.08 19.63
CA LYS A 427 16.10 20.34 20.91
C LYS A 427 15.25 19.08 20.65
N PRO A 428 15.77 17.88 20.94
CA PRO A 428 14.91 16.72 20.92
C PRO A 428 13.73 16.98 21.84
N VAL A 429 12.53 16.90 21.34
CA VAL A 429 11.35 16.86 22.19
C VAL A 429 11.32 15.45 22.73
N GLU A 430 11.90 15.21 23.91
CA GLU A 430 11.68 13.99 24.65
C GLU A 430 10.18 13.85 24.88
N ARG A 431 9.60 12.88 24.22
CA ARG A 431 8.18 12.61 24.29
C ARG A 431 7.97 11.21 24.84
N ALA A 432 7.20 11.10 25.92
CA ALA A 432 6.81 9.82 26.44
C ALA A 432 6.03 9.00 25.37
N PRO A 433 6.25 7.67 25.30
CA PRO A 433 5.63 6.83 24.26
C PRO A 433 4.09 6.87 24.23
N ASP A 434 3.47 7.21 25.35
CA ASP A 434 2.03 7.28 25.58
C ASP A 434 1.42 8.69 25.30
N VAL A 435 2.25 9.70 24.99
CA VAL A 435 1.78 11.06 24.74
C VAL A 435 1.43 11.25 23.26
N LEU A 436 0.22 11.75 22.99
CA LEU A 436 -0.23 12.17 21.67
C LEU A 436 -0.02 13.67 21.49
N ALA A 437 0.44 14.08 20.30
CA ALA A 437 0.50 15.48 19.89
C ALA A 437 -0.45 15.72 18.72
N LEU A 438 -0.94 16.94 18.59
CA LEU A 438 -1.82 17.33 17.50
C LEU A 438 -1.17 17.09 16.12
N THR A 439 0.14 17.29 16.03
CA THR A 439 0.92 17.06 14.82
C THR A 439 0.97 15.61 14.35
N ASP A 440 0.67 14.63 15.21
CA ASP A 440 0.64 13.22 14.82
C ASP A 440 -0.55 12.87 13.93
N VAL A 441 -1.61 13.65 14.04
CA VAL A 441 -2.91 13.33 13.47
C VAL A 441 -3.40 14.38 12.47
N THR A 442 -2.76 15.55 12.39
CA THR A 442 -3.13 16.62 11.45
C THR A 442 -2.24 16.63 10.21
N GLY A 443 -2.69 17.33 9.15
CA GLY A 443 -1.98 17.45 7.88
C GLY A 443 -2.18 16.23 6.95
N LEU A 444 -1.46 16.24 5.83
CA LEU A 444 -1.42 15.10 4.89
C LEU A 444 -0.62 13.96 5.51
N ARG A 445 -1.23 12.78 5.60
CA ARG A 445 -0.60 11.56 6.12
C ARG A 445 -0.52 10.50 5.04
N ARG A 446 0.60 9.80 5.01
CA ARG A 446 0.78 8.62 4.19
C ARG A 446 1.27 7.50 5.09
N ILE A 447 0.38 6.57 5.39
CA ILE A 447 0.58 5.49 6.34
C ILE A 447 0.86 4.22 5.55
N GLU A 448 2.04 3.65 5.73
CA GLU A 448 2.36 2.35 5.13
C GLU A 448 1.67 1.25 5.94
N THR A 449 1.04 0.33 5.23
CA THR A 449 0.33 -0.80 5.83
C THR A 449 0.83 -2.13 5.26
N SER A 450 0.85 -3.17 6.08
CA SER A 450 1.25 -4.53 5.69
C SER A 450 0.31 -5.15 4.64
N VAL A 451 -0.98 -4.79 4.67
CA VAL A 451 -2.03 -5.41 3.85
C VAL A 451 -2.09 -4.87 2.43
N MET A 452 -1.98 -3.55 2.22
CA MET A 452 -2.19 -2.95 0.89
C MET A 452 -1.17 -1.87 0.50
N GLY A 453 -0.11 -1.66 1.28
CA GLY A 453 0.87 -0.59 1.10
C GLY A 453 0.34 0.75 1.62
N ALA A 454 0.76 1.85 1.02
CA ALA A 454 0.48 3.19 1.53
C ALA A 454 -1.01 3.58 1.42
N VAL A 455 -1.59 3.98 2.54
CA VAL A 455 -2.90 4.63 2.62
C VAL A 455 -2.68 6.13 2.86
N THR A 456 -3.31 6.97 2.04
CA THR A 456 -3.21 8.43 2.15
C THR A 456 -4.45 8.99 2.84
N VAL A 457 -4.24 9.76 3.90
CA VAL A 457 -5.24 10.56 4.60
C VAL A 457 -4.98 12.04 4.32
N ARG A 458 -5.96 12.77 3.82
CA ARG A 458 -5.82 14.17 3.44
C ARG A 458 -6.00 15.09 4.65
N ALA A 459 -5.43 16.28 4.59
CA ALA A 459 -5.52 17.26 5.67
C ALA A 459 -6.97 17.62 6.04
N GLU A 460 -7.85 17.75 5.04
CA GLU A 460 -9.28 18.08 5.27
C GLU A 460 -10.02 16.95 6.02
N GLN A 461 -9.66 15.70 5.73
CA GLN A 461 -10.22 14.53 6.42
C GLN A 461 -9.78 14.48 7.89
N SER A 462 -8.53 14.86 8.16
CA SER A 462 -7.98 14.92 9.50
C SER A 462 -8.73 15.89 10.41
N ALA A 463 -9.19 17.03 9.89
CA ALA A 463 -9.94 18.02 10.67
C ALA A 463 -11.28 17.46 11.21
N SER A 464 -12.01 16.70 10.38
CA SER A 464 -13.27 16.05 10.80
C SER A 464 -13.04 14.98 11.88
N ALA A 465 -11.99 14.17 11.73
CA ALA A 465 -11.65 13.16 12.70
C ALA A 465 -11.22 13.75 14.05
N LEU A 466 -10.48 14.86 14.02
CA LEU A 466 -10.03 15.57 15.21
C LEU A 466 -11.21 16.06 16.06
N GLU A 467 -12.28 16.53 15.44
CA GLU A 467 -13.49 16.93 16.16
C GLU A 467 -14.14 15.75 16.89
N VAL A 468 -14.22 14.58 16.23
CA VAL A 468 -14.79 13.37 16.85
C VAL A 468 -13.91 12.90 18.01
N MET A 469 -12.61 12.82 17.81
CA MET A 469 -11.64 12.39 18.83
C MET A 469 -11.65 13.30 20.05
N SER A 470 -11.62 14.61 19.86
CA SER A 470 -11.49 15.57 20.94
C SER A 470 -12.75 15.77 21.76
N ARG A 471 -13.95 15.48 21.20
CA ARG A 471 -15.23 15.76 21.83
C ARG A 471 -16.00 14.54 22.31
N PHE A 472 -15.84 13.42 21.65
CA PHE A 472 -16.74 12.30 21.76
C PHE A 472 -16.07 10.94 21.98
N ALA A 473 -14.78 10.82 21.69
CA ALA A 473 -14.07 9.56 21.85
C ALA A 473 -13.78 9.26 23.33
N ILE A 474 -13.63 7.97 23.62
CA ILE A 474 -13.06 7.50 24.89
C ILE A 474 -11.60 7.92 25.01
N ASP A 475 -10.98 7.63 26.15
CA ASP A 475 -9.55 7.89 26.36
C ASP A 475 -8.72 7.26 25.22
N PRO A 476 -7.79 8.01 24.60
CA PRO A 476 -6.94 7.49 23.56
C PRO A 476 -6.13 6.24 23.96
N HIS A 477 -5.78 6.07 25.23
CA HIS A 477 -5.07 4.88 25.72
C HIS A 477 -5.91 3.60 25.63
N ASP A 478 -7.24 3.74 25.54
CA ASP A 478 -8.17 2.64 25.37
C ASP A 478 -8.72 2.53 23.93
N LEU A 479 -8.55 3.58 23.12
CA LEU A 479 -9.01 3.62 21.74
C LEU A 479 -7.94 3.06 20.80
N LEU A 480 -7.76 1.75 20.79
CA LEU A 480 -6.63 1.08 20.11
C LEU A 480 -6.96 0.56 18.71
N TYR A 481 -8.24 0.49 18.36
CA TYR A 481 -8.73 -0.03 17.09
C TYR A 481 -10.10 0.54 16.76
N LEU A 482 -10.34 0.76 15.48
CA LEU A 482 -11.67 1.07 14.95
C LEU A 482 -12.02 0.09 13.82
N PRO A 483 -13.22 -0.53 13.87
CA PRO A 483 -13.63 -1.49 12.87
C PRO A 483 -13.92 -0.83 11.52
N PRO A 484 -13.52 -1.45 10.41
CA PRO A 484 -13.76 -0.92 9.08
C PRO A 484 -15.25 -0.94 8.72
N THR A 485 -15.64 -0.05 7.81
CA THR A 485 -16.93 -0.15 7.14
C THR A 485 -16.96 -1.39 6.25
N MET A 486 -18.15 -1.92 6.05
CA MET A 486 -18.36 -3.06 5.16
C MET A 486 -19.21 -2.63 3.95
N ALA A 487 -18.73 -2.95 2.77
CA ALA A 487 -19.46 -2.68 1.54
C ALA A 487 -20.60 -3.70 1.33
N PRO A 488 -21.71 -3.33 0.67
CA PRO A 488 -22.68 -4.30 0.21
C PRO A 488 -22.11 -5.11 -0.97
N THR A 489 -22.70 -6.28 -1.19
CA THR A 489 -22.42 -7.10 -2.38
C THR A 489 -22.76 -6.35 -3.67
N THR A 490 -22.28 -6.86 -4.80
CA THR A 490 -22.69 -6.38 -6.13
C THR A 490 -24.21 -6.36 -6.23
N THR A 491 -24.73 -5.34 -6.90
CA THR A 491 -26.17 -5.13 -7.02
C THR A 491 -26.81 -6.23 -7.86
N SER A 492 -27.80 -6.93 -7.32
CA SER A 492 -28.51 -8.01 -7.99
C SER A 492 -29.31 -7.54 -9.19
N GLN A 493 -29.34 -8.36 -10.24
CA GLN A 493 -30.18 -8.18 -11.42
C GLN A 493 -31.54 -8.87 -11.29
N ARG A 494 -31.82 -9.59 -10.19
CA ARG A 494 -33.12 -10.19 -9.90
C ARG A 494 -34.18 -9.13 -9.69
N ASP A 495 -35.41 -9.35 -10.16
CA ASP A 495 -36.46 -8.34 -10.21
C ASP A 495 -36.95 -7.88 -8.82
N ASP A 496 -36.88 -8.74 -7.84
CA ASP A 496 -37.51 -8.56 -6.51
C ASP A 496 -36.55 -8.16 -5.39
N VAL A 497 -35.22 -8.26 -5.61
CA VAL A 497 -34.19 -7.98 -4.59
C VAL A 497 -33.09 -7.06 -5.09
N LEU A 498 -32.49 -6.32 -4.20
CA LEU A 498 -31.35 -5.44 -4.47
C LEU A 498 -30.00 -6.12 -4.20
N GLU A 499 -29.96 -7.03 -3.25
CA GLU A 499 -28.79 -7.80 -2.83
C GLU A 499 -29.15 -9.28 -2.77
N HIS A 500 -28.27 -10.15 -3.26
CA HIS A 500 -28.48 -11.60 -3.28
C HIS A 500 -27.16 -12.34 -3.02
N PRO A 501 -27.19 -13.50 -2.35
CA PRO A 501 -25.98 -14.29 -2.04
C PRO A 501 -25.17 -14.71 -3.28
N GLU A 502 -25.81 -15.09 -4.35
CA GLU A 502 -25.11 -15.51 -5.58
C GLU A 502 -24.19 -14.42 -6.12
N ASP A 503 -24.59 -13.13 -5.98
CA ASP A 503 -23.75 -12.02 -6.42
C ASP A 503 -22.49 -11.91 -5.56
N ALA A 504 -22.58 -12.15 -4.24
CA ALA A 504 -21.44 -12.21 -3.34
C ALA A 504 -20.53 -13.41 -3.64
N PHE A 505 -21.10 -14.57 -3.85
CA PHE A 505 -20.35 -15.78 -4.21
C PHE A 505 -19.64 -15.66 -5.55
N ALA A 506 -20.31 -15.07 -6.55
CA ALA A 506 -19.70 -14.78 -7.85
C ALA A 506 -18.53 -13.80 -7.73
N GLU A 507 -18.64 -12.78 -6.88
CA GLU A 507 -17.57 -11.81 -6.60
C GLU A 507 -16.34 -12.50 -6.02
N TYR A 508 -16.51 -13.33 -4.99
CA TYR A 508 -15.39 -14.07 -4.38
C TYR A 508 -14.79 -15.10 -5.33
N ARG A 509 -15.62 -15.79 -6.11
CA ARG A 509 -15.12 -16.69 -7.16
C ARG A 509 -14.28 -15.97 -8.20
N ALA A 510 -14.71 -14.78 -8.64
CA ALA A 510 -13.94 -13.95 -9.55
C ALA A 510 -12.62 -13.46 -8.94
N ALA A 511 -12.58 -13.25 -7.62
CA ALA A 511 -11.37 -12.96 -6.85
C ALA A 511 -10.52 -14.20 -6.56
N ARG A 512 -10.85 -15.38 -7.07
CA ARG A 512 -10.18 -16.67 -6.85
C ARG A 512 -10.20 -17.15 -5.39
N VAL A 513 -11.22 -16.76 -4.66
CA VAL A 513 -11.53 -17.29 -3.33
C VAL A 513 -12.51 -18.44 -3.48
N SER A 514 -12.09 -19.66 -3.16
CA SER A 514 -12.94 -20.85 -3.29
C SER A 514 -13.83 -21.04 -2.07
N GLN A 515 -13.36 -20.73 -0.88
CA GLN A 515 -14.08 -20.94 0.36
C GLN A 515 -14.43 -19.64 1.05
N VAL A 516 -15.69 -19.46 1.38
CA VAL A 516 -16.22 -18.33 2.14
C VAL A 516 -16.95 -18.82 3.38
N ILE A 517 -17.05 -17.95 4.37
CA ILE A 517 -17.94 -18.13 5.51
C ILE A 517 -19.07 -17.10 5.42
N CYS A 518 -20.28 -17.58 5.52
CA CYS A 518 -21.49 -16.78 5.67
C CYS A 518 -21.79 -16.67 7.16
N GLU A 519 -21.78 -15.46 7.70
CA GLU A 519 -22.10 -15.21 9.11
C GLU A 519 -23.43 -14.47 9.20
N GLU A 520 -24.29 -14.85 10.15
CA GLU A 520 -25.51 -14.11 10.45
C GLU A 520 -25.15 -12.67 10.77
N LYS A 521 -25.81 -11.75 10.07
CA LYS A 521 -25.63 -10.32 10.35
C LYS A 521 -26.61 -9.88 11.42
N HIS A 522 -26.06 -9.50 12.57
CA HIS A 522 -26.85 -8.97 13.68
C HIS A 522 -27.19 -7.50 13.47
N MET A 523 -28.41 -7.11 13.85
CA MET A 523 -28.85 -5.74 13.85
C MET A 523 -28.80 -5.15 15.25
N GLY A 524 -27.76 -4.41 15.52
CA GLY A 524 -27.49 -3.73 16.77
C GLY A 524 -26.66 -2.48 16.54
N SER A 525 -25.65 -2.32 17.37
CA SER A 525 -24.62 -1.31 17.22
C SER A 525 -23.25 -1.96 17.37
N ARG A 526 -22.37 -1.73 16.40
CA ARG A 526 -21.00 -2.25 16.44
C ARG A 526 -20.31 -1.83 17.72
N ALA A 527 -19.73 -2.78 18.41
CA ALA A 527 -18.99 -2.59 19.66
C ALA A 527 -17.60 -3.21 19.56
N VAL A 528 -16.61 -2.49 20.05
CA VAL A 528 -15.27 -3.00 20.29
C VAL A 528 -15.10 -3.15 21.79
N LEU A 529 -14.68 -4.33 22.22
CA LEU A 529 -14.49 -4.67 23.62
C LEU A 529 -12.98 -4.78 23.88
N LEU A 530 -12.40 -3.80 24.54
CA LEU A 530 -11.07 -3.90 25.12
C LEU A 530 -11.24 -4.39 26.57
N VAL A 531 -10.92 -5.62 26.80
CA VAL A 531 -11.08 -6.30 28.11
C VAL A 531 -9.70 -6.57 28.68
N ARG A 532 -9.39 -5.95 29.82
CA ARG A 532 -8.16 -6.25 30.57
C ARG A 532 -8.54 -7.00 31.85
N LYS A 533 -7.58 -7.72 32.46
CA LYS A 533 -7.78 -8.30 33.80
C LYS A 533 -8.18 -7.24 34.81
N GLU A 534 -7.64 -6.02 34.67
CA GLU A 534 -8.02 -4.84 35.44
C GLU A 534 -8.31 -3.68 34.47
N GLY A 535 -9.55 -3.17 34.45
CA GLY A 535 -9.98 -2.09 33.57
C GLY A 535 -10.38 -2.54 32.16
N GLY A 536 -10.35 -1.61 31.22
CA GLY A 536 -10.75 -1.80 29.81
C GLY A 536 -11.83 -0.79 29.39
N ALA A 537 -12.33 -0.95 28.17
CA ALA A 537 -13.36 -0.08 27.61
C ALA A 537 -14.24 -0.81 26.59
N ILE A 538 -15.51 -0.43 26.53
CA ILE A 538 -16.43 -0.88 25.50
C ILE A 538 -16.91 0.35 24.73
N TYR A 539 -16.62 0.38 23.42
CA TYR A 539 -16.87 1.56 22.61
C TYR A 539 -17.45 1.22 21.23
N THR A 540 -18.09 2.22 20.65
CA THR A 540 -18.72 2.11 19.32
C THR A 540 -17.71 2.19 18.20
N ARG A 541 -18.12 1.88 16.97
CA ARG A 541 -17.31 2.02 15.74
C ARG A 541 -16.64 3.39 15.55
N THR A 542 -17.22 4.44 16.14
CA THR A 542 -16.68 5.80 16.06
C THR A 542 -15.91 6.22 17.32
N GLY A 543 -15.52 5.27 18.16
CA GLY A 543 -14.71 5.52 19.35
C GLY A 543 -15.45 6.13 20.55
N ARG A 544 -16.77 6.20 20.54
CA ARG A 544 -17.55 6.71 21.68
C ARG A 544 -17.83 5.62 22.68
N ALA A 545 -17.84 5.93 23.97
CA ALA A 545 -18.28 4.97 24.99
C ALA A 545 -19.63 4.35 24.61
N PHE A 546 -19.77 3.04 24.81
CA PHE A 546 -21.02 2.36 24.45
C PHE A 546 -22.13 2.76 25.43
N PHE A 547 -21.91 2.61 26.73
CA PHE A 547 -22.70 3.15 27.80
C PHE A 547 -21.79 3.99 28.70
N ASP A 548 -22.38 4.99 29.36
CA ASP A 548 -21.70 5.89 30.28
C ASP A 548 -21.91 5.48 31.76
N GLY A 549 -20.93 5.78 32.61
CA GLY A 549 -21.00 5.59 34.05
C GLY A 549 -21.20 4.13 34.47
N ALA A 550 -21.93 3.95 35.57
CA ALA A 550 -22.11 2.66 36.24
C ALA A 550 -22.63 1.53 35.35
N LEU A 551 -23.44 1.85 34.33
CA LEU A 551 -23.92 0.84 33.38
C LEU A 551 -22.81 0.33 32.45
N GLY A 552 -21.91 1.22 32.04
CA GLY A 552 -20.73 0.85 31.25
C GLY A 552 -19.76 -0.01 32.07
N ASP A 553 -19.54 0.38 33.33
CA ASP A 553 -18.67 -0.37 34.25
C ASP A 553 -19.22 -1.79 34.53
N GLU A 554 -20.52 -1.90 34.79
CA GLU A 554 -21.16 -3.19 34.99
C GLU A 554 -21.09 -4.09 33.73
N LEU A 555 -21.30 -3.51 32.56
CA LEU A 555 -21.16 -4.25 31.29
C LEU A 555 -19.75 -4.79 31.12
N LEU A 556 -18.73 -3.96 31.32
CA LEU A 556 -17.34 -4.35 31.26
C LEU A 556 -16.98 -5.46 32.24
N ASP A 557 -17.49 -5.37 33.50
CA ASP A 557 -17.28 -6.38 34.53
C ASP A 557 -17.89 -7.74 34.17
N ARG A 558 -19.11 -7.75 33.61
CA ARG A 558 -19.76 -8.96 33.12
C ARG A 558 -19.01 -9.60 31.96
N VAL A 559 -18.54 -8.76 31.01
CA VAL A 559 -17.72 -9.25 29.86
C VAL A 559 -16.37 -9.77 30.34
N ARG A 560 -15.70 -9.08 31.27
CA ARG A 560 -14.44 -9.52 31.86
C ARG A 560 -14.56 -10.88 32.53
N SER A 561 -15.62 -11.05 33.31
CA SER A 561 -15.88 -12.32 33.98
C SER A 561 -16.05 -13.47 33.01
N ALA A 562 -16.72 -13.24 31.89
CA ALA A 562 -16.89 -14.26 30.84
C ALA A 562 -15.58 -14.55 30.09
N CYS A 563 -14.68 -13.56 29.96
CA CYS A 563 -13.38 -13.71 29.30
C CYS A 563 -12.33 -14.44 30.17
N ALA A 564 -12.61 -14.78 31.43
CA ALA A 564 -11.62 -15.36 32.35
C ALA A 564 -10.92 -16.60 31.77
N GLY A 565 -11.67 -17.51 31.16
CA GLY A 565 -11.11 -18.72 30.51
C GLY A 565 -10.23 -18.41 29.31
N LEU A 566 -10.54 -17.36 28.55
CA LEU A 566 -9.74 -16.94 27.37
C LEU A 566 -8.43 -16.26 27.80
N PHE A 567 -8.38 -15.54 28.92
CA PHE A 567 -7.13 -15.01 29.45
C PHE A 567 -6.14 -16.12 29.78
N ASP A 568 -6.64 -17.20 30.39
CA ASP A 568 -5.79 -18.36 30.74
C ASP A 568 -5.36 -19.14 29.48
N GLU A 569 -6.31 -19.41 28.57
CA GLU A 569 -6.04 -20.16 27.34
C GLU A 569 -5.02 -19.48 26.44
N LEU A 570 -5.10 -18.16 26.32
CA LEU A 570 -4.25 -17.36 25.43
C LEU A 570 -3.02 -16.79 26.20
N ALA A 571 -2.90 -17.07 27.48
CA ALA A 571 -1.84 -16.56 28.37
C ALA A 571 -1.64 -15.03 28.24
N THR A 572 -2.72 -14.26 28.36
CA THR A 572 -2.76 -12.82 28.12
C THR A 572 -3.42 -12.07 29.27
N ASP A 573 -3.08 -10.79 29.42
CA ASP A 573 -3.71 -9.89 30.39
C ASP A 573 -4.77 -8.99 29.78
N TRP A 574 -4.91 -9.01 28.43
CA TRP A 574 -5.95 -8.26 27.73
C TRP A 574 -6.38 -8.93 26.41
N LEU A 575 -7.62 -8.66 26.04
CA LEU A 575 -8.25 -9.09 24.78
C LEU A 575 -8.92 -7.91 24.11
N LEU A 576 -8.83 -7.86 22.79
CA LEU A 576 -9.54 -6.93 21.93
C LEU A 576 -10.48 -7.70 21.01
N ILE A 577 -11.79 -7.47 21.16
CA ILE A 577 -12.85 -8.24 20.51
C ILE A 577 -13.76 -7.29 19.73
N ASP A 578 -14.13 -7.71 18.52
CA ASP A 578 -15.12 -7.04 17.68
C ASP A 578 -16.47 -7.76 17.80
N ALA A 579 -17.53 -7.01 18.07
CA ALA A 579 -18.85 -7.54 18.41
C ALA A 579 -19.98 -6.64 17.91
N GLU A 580 -21.20 -7.17 17.93
CA GLU A 580 -22.42 -6.39 17.78
C GLU A 580 -23.20 -6.43 19.09
N LEU A 581 -23.64 -5.27 19.58
CA LEU A 581 -24.45 -5.17 20.78
C LEU A 581 -25.89 -4.86 20.44
N MET A 582 -26.81 -5.63 20.96
CA MET A 582 -28.25 -5.59 20.72
C MET A 582 -29.00 -5.32 22.06
N PRO A 583 -30.23 -4.79 21.99
CA PRO A 583 -31.01 -4.44 20.82
C PRO A 583 -30.57 -3.11 20.18
N TRP A 584 -31.02 -2.85 18.96
CA TRP A 584 -30.70 -1.62 18.26
C TRP A 584 -31.11 -0.36 19.01
N ASN A 585 -32.27 -0.38 19.69
CA ASN A 585 -32.73 0.75 20.49
C ASN A 585 -31.91 1.00 21.77
N ALA A 586 -31.02 0.10 22.18
CA ALA A 586 -30.17 0.36 23.35
C ALA A 586 -29.24 1.58 23.16
N LYS A 587 -28.79 1.82 21.91
CA LYS A 587 -27.93 2.98 21.55
C LYS A 587 -28.64 3.97 20.63
N ALA A 588 -29.53 3.49 19.75
CA ALA A 588 -30.15 4.28 18.68
C ALA A 588 -31.58 4.77 19.01
N SER A 589 -31.99 4.78 20.25
CA SER A 589 -33.37 5.13 20.65
C SER A 589 -33.85 6.50 20.15
N GLY A 590 -33.00 7.51 20.17
CA GLY A 590 -33.29 8.84 19.60
C GLY A 590 -33.53 8.79 18.09
N LEU A 591 -32.63 8.16 17.36
CA LEU A 591 -32.74 8.00 15.92
C LEU A 591 -33.98 7.22 15.51
N ILE A 592 -34.29 6.14 16.23
CA ILE A 592 -35.47 5.30 15.94
C ILE A 592 -36.74 6.11 16.16
N ARG A 593 -36.86 6.83 17.29
CA ARG A 593 -38.04 7.63 17.62
C ARG A 593 -38.25 8.79 16.65
N GLU A 594 -37.20 9.53 16.34
CA GLU A 594 -37.28 10.77 15.57
C GLU A 594 -37.40 10.54 14.04
N GLN A 595 -36.82 9.48 13.54
CA GLN A 595 -36.82 9.21 12.10
C GLN A 595 -37.73 8.03 11.73
N TYR A 596 -37.50 6.84 12.27
CA TYR A 596 -38.17 5.62 11.81
C TYR A 596 -39.60 5.52 12.35
N ALA A 597 -39.81 5.67 13.65
CA ALA A 597 -41.14 5.57 14.26
C ALA A 597 -42.07 6.72 13.81
N ALA A 598 -41.54 7.92 13.63
CA ALA A 598 -42.30 9.05 13.10
C ALA A 598 -42.86 8.81 11.70
N VAL A 599 -42.06 8.24 10.80
CA VAL A 599 -42.49 7.89 9.44
C VAL A 599 -43.52 6.76 9.47
N GLY A 600 -43.29 5.71 10.28
CA GLY A 600 -44.25 4.60 10.46
C GLY A 600 -45.59 5.06 10.99
N ALA A 601 -45.60 5.89 12.06
CA ALA A 601 -46.80 6.42 12.67
C ALA A 601 -47.61 7.33 11.73
N ALA A 602 -46.94 8.24 11.03
CA ALA A 602 -47.58 9.14 10.07
C ALA A 602 -48.24 8.36 8.90
N ALA A 603 -47.52 7.38 8.32
CA ALA A 603 -48.04 6.55 7.23
C ALA A 603 -49.17 5.63 7.70
N GLY A 604 -49.01 5.01 8.90
CA GLY A 604 -50.03 4.15 9.51
C GLY A 604 -51.33 4.86 9.86
N GLY A 605 -51.27 6.16 10.25
CA GLY A 605 -52.44 6.97 10.49
C GLY A 605 -53.14 7.46 9.22
N ALA A 606 -52.40 7.85 8.19
CA ALA A 606 -52.93 8.48 6.99
C ALA A 606 -53.37 7.49 5.89
N LEU A 607 -52.59 6.48 5.62
CA LEU A 607 -52.80 5.60 4.46
C LEU A 607 -54.05 4.71 4.54
N PRO A 608 -54.40 4.07 5.68
CA PRO A 608 -55.64 3.30 5.81
C PRO A 608 -56.88 4.15 5.59
N VAL A 609 -56.89 5.40 6.13
CA VAL A 609 -58.01 6.34 5.93
C VAL A 609 -58.14 6.70 4.44
N ALA A 610 -57.04 6.95 3.78
CA ALA A 610 -57.04 7.24 2.33
C ALA A 610 -57.52 6.03 1.48
N VAL A 611 -57.13 4.80 1.83
CA VAL A 611 -57.61 3.56 1.21
C VAL A 611 -59.10 3.46 1.37
N SER A 612 -59.66 3.58 2.57
CA SER A 612 -61.11 3.52 2.83
C SER A 612 -61.89 4.59 2.08
N ALA A 613 -61.38 5.79 1.96
CA ALA A 613 -62.00 6.89 1.19
C ALA A 613 -62.03 6.56 -0.31
N LEU A 614 -60.96 5.97 -0.83
CA LEU A 614 -60.89 5.56 -2.24
C LEU A 614 -61.80 4.36 -2.55
N GLU A 615 -61.90 3.40 -1.64
CA GLU A 615 -62.86 2.28 -1.71
C GLU A 615 -64.30 2.79 -1.79
N ALA A 616 -64.65 3.74 -0.92
CA ALA A 616 -65.95 4.36 -0.91
C ALA A 616 -66.22 5.16 -2.20
N ALA A 617 -65.22 5.79 -2.80
CA ALA A 617 -65.32 6.47 -4.09
C ALA A 617 -65.53 5.48 -5.25
N ALA A 618 -64.77 4.41 -5.27
CA ALA A 618 -64.91 3.31 -6.22
C ALA A 618 -66.29 2.66 -6.21
N ALA A 619 -66.80 2.40 -5.00
CA ALA A 619 -68.15 1.89 -4.79
C ALA A 619 -69.24 2.82 -5.33
N ARG A 620 -68.97 4.11 -5.44
CA ARG A 620 -69.87 5.11 -6.07
C ARG A 620 -69.64 5.25 -7.61
N GLY A 621 -68.82 4.43 -8.22
CA GLY A 621 -68.55 4.43 -9.64
C GLY A 621 -67.50 5.46 -10.10
N VAL A 622 -66.74 6.08 -9.16
CA VAL A 622 -65.64 6.98 -9.53
C VAL A 622 -64.46 6.13 -9.98
N ASP A 623 -63.86 6.47 -11.11
CA ASP A 623 -62.66 5.77 -11.62
C ASP A 623 -61.42 6.17 -10.83
N VAL A 624 -61.15 5.40 -9.77
CA VAL A 624 -59.99 5.55 -8.87
C VAL A 624 -59.20 4.24 -8.72
N ALA A 625 -59.41 3.28 -9.59
CA ALA A 625 -58.85 1.92 -9.44
C ALA A 625 -57.32 1.95 -9.31
N ASP A 626 -56.61 2.65 -10.18
CA ASP A 626 -55.14 2.77 -10.15
C ASP A 626 -54.65 3.52 -8.90
N LEU A 627 -55.38 4.54 -8.45
CA LEU A 627 -55.00 5.30 -7.26
C LEU A 627 -55.25 4.47 -5.99
N LEU A 628 -56.37 3.75 -5.94
CA LEU A 628 -56.65 2.80 -4.86
C LEU A 628 -55.57 1.72 -4.74
N ALA A 629 -55.24 1.05 -5.86
CA ALA A 629 -54.21 0.03 -5.87
C ALA A 629 -52.86 0.56 -5.39
N ARG A 630 -52.41 1.72 -5.85
CA ARG A 630 -51.17 2.35 -5.41
C ARG A 630 -51.20 2.74 -3.94
N THR A 631 -52.32 3.28 -3.45
CA THR A 631 -52.45 3.72 -2.05
C THR A 631 -52.51 2.51 -1.13
N ALA A 632 -53.21 1.45 -1.49
CA ALA A 632 -53.25 0.19 -0.76
C ALA A 632 -51.86 -0.46 -0.69
N GLN A 633 -51.10 -0.48 -1.79
CA GLN A 633 -49.73 -0.96 -1.83
C GLN A 633 -48.81 -0.16 -0.90
N ARG A 634 -48.94 1.18 -0.86
CA ARG A 634 -48.17 2.04 0.05
C ARG A 634 -48.54 1.79 1.50
N ALA A 635 -49.80 1.53 1.81
CA ALA A 635 -50.25 1.17 3.16
C ALA A 635 -49.61 -0.16 3.62
N ALA A 636 -49.64 -1.17 2.72
CA ALA A 636 -48.95 -2.44 3.01
C ALA A 636 -47.42 -2.28 3.20
N ASN A 637 -46.78 -1.49 2.34
CA ASN A 637 -45.34 -1.21 2.47
C ASN A 637 -45.01 -0.47 3.77
N ALA A 638 -45.84 0.48 4.22
CA ALA A 638 -45.65 1.19 5.48
C ALA A 638 -45.80 0.26 6.68
N SER A 639 -46.75 -0.65 6.66
CA SER A 639 -46.93 -1.69 7.69
C SER A 639 -45.73 -2.61 7.75
N ALA A 640 -45.25 -3.08 6.59
CA ALA A 640 -44.05 -3.90 6.52
C ALA A 640 -42.79 -3.17 7.02
N TYR A 641 -42.66 -1.86 6.76
CA TYR A 641 -41.57 -1.03 7.26
C TYR A 641 -41.57 -0.94 8.79
N THR A 642 -42.76 -0.70 9.40
CA THR A 642 -42.92 -0.64 10.84
C THR A 642 -42.55 -2.00 11.46
N ALA A 643 -43.11 -3.09 10.97
CA ALA A 643 -42.79 -4.42 11.43
C ALA A 643 -41.31 -4.78 11.30
N ALA A 644 -40.63 -4.26 10.26
CA ALA A 644 -39.21 -4.53 10.04
C ALA A 644 -38.31 -3.92 11.13
N TYR A 645 -38.48 -2.63 11.48
CA TYR A 645 -37.60 -2.02 12.50
C TYR A 645 -37.99 -2.43 13.92
N GLU A 646 -39.26 -2.69 14.21
CA GLU A 646 -39.72 -3.13 15.52
C GLU A 646 -39.11 -4.44 16.00
N ARG A 647 -38.79 -5.33 15.08
CA ARG A 647 -38.14 -6.62 15.37
C ARG A 647 -36.76 -6.49 16.02
N TYR A 648 -36.06 -5.37 15.79
CA TYR A 648 -34.72 -5.11 16.33
C TYR A 648 -34.75 -4.25 17.58
N CYS A 649 -35.96 -3.97 18.07
CA CYS A 649 -36.19 -3.15 19.24
C CYS A 649 -36.99 -3.95 20.29
N TRP A 650 -36.38 -4.14 21.43
CA TRP A 650 -37.07 -4.74 22.59
C TRP A 650 -36.69 -4.02 23.88
N PRO A 651 -37.56 -4.14 24.94
CA PRO A 651 -37.30 -3.49 26.22
C PRO A 651 -35.99 -4.00 26.86
N THR A 652 -35.27 -3.11 27.47
CA THR A 652 -34.13 -3.41 28.36
C THR A 652 -34.33 -2.73 29.69
N ASP A 653 -33.93 -3.40 30.79
CA ASP A 653 -33.84 -2.82 32.12
C ASP A 653 -32.42 -2.93 32.63
N GLY A 654 -31.67 -1.80 32.61
CA GLY A 654 -30.22 -1.83 32.75
C GLY A 654 -29.58 -2.71 31.67
N LEU A 655 -28.88 -3.76 32.08
CA LEU A 655 -28.30 -4.74 31.18
C LEU A 655 -29.20 -5.97 30.92
N GLU A 656 -30.31 -6.09 31.59
CA GLU A 656 -31.28 -7.14 31.33
C GLU A 656 -31.93 -6.92 29.95
N GLY A 657 -31.84 -7.93 29.10
CA GLY A 657 -32.29 -7.85 27.71
C GLY A 657 -31.19 -7.39 26.72
N VAL A 658 -30.05 -6.87 27.20
CA VAL A 658 -28.88 -6.57 26.36
C VAL A 658 -28.18 -7.89 25.97
N ARG A 659 -27.74 -7.98 24.70
CA ARG A 659 -26.99 -9.12 24.19
C ARG A 659 -25.79 -8.64 23.38
N ILE A 660 -24.69 -9.36 23.45
CA ILE A 660 -23.48 -9.15 22.68
C ILE A 660 -23.25 -10.36 21.79
N ALA A 661 -23.10 -10.13 20.48
CA ALA A 661 -22.67 -11.15 19.53
C ALA A 661 -21.22 -10.89 19.12
N PRO A 662 -20.23 -11.52 19.75
CA PRO A 662 -18.85 -11.38 19.36
C PRO A 662 -18.60 -12.26 18.11
N PHE A 663 -17.81 -11.74 17.16
CA PHE A 663 -17.54 -12.47 15.92
C PHE A 663 -16.08 -12.40 15.46
N GLN A 664 -15.23 -11.57 16.08
CA GLN A 664 -13.82 -11.56 15.79
C GLN A 664 -12.97 -11.23 17.02
N LEU A 665 -12.05 -12.10 17.37
CA LEU A 665 -10.96 -11.82 18.30
C LEU A 665 -9.82 -11.15 17.49
N LEU A 666 -9.50 -9.91 17.83
CA LEU A 666 -8.61 -9.08 17.04
C LEU A 666 -7.14 -9.22 17.46
N ALA A 667 -6.89 -9.07 18.76
CA ALA A 667 -5.55 -9.10 19.32
C ALA A 667 -5.57 -9.48 20.81
N ALA A 668 -4.42 -9.90 21.28
CA ALA A 668 -4.06 -10.13 22.67
C ALA A 668 -2.62 -9.63 22.89
N GLU A 669 -2.09 -9.78 24.10
CA GLU A 669 -0.74 -9.36 24.41
C GLU A 669 0.30 -10.04 23.50
N GLY A 670 1.09 -9.25 22.80
CA GLY A 670 2.14 -9.72 21.91
C GLY A 670 1.70 -10.42 20.62
N GLN A 671 0.40 -10.53 20.34
CA GLN A 671 -0.09 -11.22 19.14
C GLN A 671 -1.38 -10.63 18.56
N THR A 672 -1.47 -10.66 17.24
CA THR A 672 -2.70 -10.41 16.48
C THR A 672 -3.26 -11.72 15.95
N PHE A 673 -4.56 -11.74 15.64
CA PHE A 673 -5.22 -12.95 15.13
C PHE A 673 -5.79 -12.77 13.72
N HIS A 674 -5.38 -11.72 13.01
CA HIS A 674 -5.88 -11.44 11.66
C HIS A 674 -5.50 -12.51 10.62
N ASP A 675 -4.53 -13.35 10.90
CA ASP A 675 -4.10 -14.49 10.08
C ASP A 675 -4.92 -15.78 10.33
N ARG A 676 -5.73 -15.79 11.40
CA ARG A 676 -6.62 -16.93 11.72
C ARG A 676 -7.84 -16.92 10.80
N SER A 677 -8.42 -18.12 10.57
CA SER A 677 -9.67 -18.24 9.82
C SER A 677 -10.85 -17.65 10.60
N HIS A 678 -11.85 -17.15 9.90
CA HIS A 678 -13.06 -16.65 10.54
C HIS A 678 -13.79 -17.73 11.37
N LEU A 679 -13.70 -18.98 10.96
CA LEU A 679 -14.24 -20.10 11.74
C LEU A 679 -13.55 -20.21 13.10
N TRP A 680 -12.21 -20.09 13.14
CA TRP A 680 -11.46 -20.09 14.40
C TRP A 680 -11.91 -18.97 15.35
N HIS A 681 -12.18 -17.77 14.82
CA HIS A 681 -12.67 -16.67 15.64
C HIS A 681 -14.02 -17.01 16.27
N LEU A 682 -14.97 -17.52 15.49
CA LEU A 682 -16.30 -17.87 15.98
C LEU A 682 -16.25 -19.01 16.99
N GLU A 683 -15.46 -20.06 16.73
CA GLU A 683 -15.28 -21.18 17.67
C GLU A 683 -14.60 -20.73 18.99
N THR A 684 -13.65 -19.84 18.92
CA THR A 684 -12.97 -19.30 20.11
C THR A 684 -13.93 -18.44 20.92
N LEU A 685 -14.68 -17.56 20.28
CA LEU A 685 -15.62 -16.66 20.94
C LEU A 685 -16.92 -17.34 21.38
N ALA A 686 -17.24 -18.52 20.84
CA ALA A 686 -18.35 -19.34 21.32
C ALA A 686 -18.12 -19.87 22.75
N LYS A 687 -16.90 -19.78 23.28
CA LYS A 687 -16.58 -20.10 24.68
C LYS A 687 -17.06 -19.05 25.68
N LEU A 688 -17.39 -17.84 25.20
CA LEU A 688 -18.00 -16.80 26.02
C LEU A 688 -19.45 -17.20 26.30
N ASP A 689 -19.74 -17.59 27.52
CA ASP A 689 -21.01 -18.15 27.94
C ASP A 689 -21.79 -17.15 28.82
N GLY A 690 -23.10 -17.36 28.91
CA GLY A 690 -24.00 -16.59 29.75
C GLY A 690 -25.07 -15.82 28.99
N PRO A 691 -26.07 -15.26 29.71
CA PRO A 691 -27.24 -14.63 29.09
C PRO A 691 -26.91 -13.36 28.28
N LEU A 692 -25.75 -12.76 28.56
CA LEU A 692 -25.26 -11.60 27.84
C LEU A 692 -24.77 -11.93 26.42
N PHE A 693 -24.31 -13.17 26.17
CA PHE A 693 -23.69 -13.53 24.90
C PHE A 693 -24.63 -14.27 23.96
N GLN A 694 -24.60 -13.91 22.70
CA GLN A 694 -25.30 -14.56 21.62
C GLN A 694 -24.28 -15.04 20.58
N GLN A 695 -24.27 -16.33 20.30
CA GLN A 695 -23.41 -16.90 19.27
C GLN A 695 -23.88 -16.48 17.88
N THR A 696 -22.91 -16.15 17.02
CA THR A 696 -23.16 -15.84 15.60
C THR A 696 -23.32 -17.13 14.81
N ARG A 697 -24.52 -17.38 14.26
CA ARG A 697 -24.75 -18.50 13.34
C ARG A 697 -23.92 -18.31 12.09
N HIS A 698 -23.39 -19.40 11.54
CA HIS A 698 -22.55 -19.33 10.36
C HIS A 698 -22.67 -20.60 9.50
N LEU A 699 -22.26 -20.47 8.23
CA LEU A 699 -22.20 -21.57 7.26
C LEU A 699 -20.96 -21.38 6.38
N VAL A 700 -20.13 -22.42 6.26
CA VAL A 700 -19.00 -22.41 5.31
C VAL A 700 -19.51 -22.90 3.96
N VAL A 701 -19.13 -22.18 2.89
CA VAL A 701 -19.56 -22.46 1.52
C VAL A 701 -18.35 -22.50 0.59
N ASP A 702 -18.20 -23.59 -0.16
CA ASP A 702 -17.33 -23.62 -1.32
C ASP A 702 -18.08 -23.00 -2.51
N VAL A 703 -17.65 -21.79 -2.93
CA VAL A 703 -18.32 -21.05 -4.00
C VAL A 703 -18.09 -21.65 -5.40
N THR A 704 -17.26 -22.67 -5.51
CA THR A 704 -17.04 -23.44 -6.75
C THR A 704 -17.95 -24.68 -6.85
N ASP A 705 -18.58 -25.06 -5.74
CA ASP A 705 -19.52 -26.17 -5.66
C ASP A 705 -20.97 -25.69 -5.77
N PRO A 706 -21.71 -26.03 -6.85
CA PRO A 706 -23.07 -25.57 -7.05
C PRO A 706 -24.05 -25.98 -5.94
N GLU A 707 -23.87 -27.15 -5.31
CA GLU A 707 -24.75 -27.64 -4.25
C GLU A 707 -24.57 -26.81 -2.98
N GLN A 708 -23.34 -26.46 -2.63
CA GLN A 708 -23.05 -25.60 -1.49
C GLN A 708 -23.50 -24.15 -1.73
N VAL A 709 -23.37 -23.64 -2.96
CA VAL A 709 -23.93 -22.32 -3.34
C VAL A 709 -25.44 -22.30 -3.11
N VAL A 710 -26.17 -23.34 -3.53
CA VAL A 710 -27.61 -23.43 -3.29
C VAL A 710 -27.94 -23.54 -1.78
N ALA A 711 -27.14 -24.27 -1.01
CA ALA A 711 -27.28 -24.34 0.44
C ALA A 711 -27.07 -22.96 1.10
N GLY A 712 -26.07 -22.20 0.67
CA GLY A 712 -25.81 -20.83 1.15
C GLY A 712 -26.93 -19.84 0.83
N VAL A 713 -27.55 -19.97 -0.35
CA VAL A 713 -28.73 -19.16 -0.74
C VAL A 713 -29.92 -19.52 0.16
N ARG A 714 -30.19 -20.79 0.31
CA ARG A 714 -31.29 -21.27 1.18
C ARG A 714 -31.12 -20.79 2.62
N TRP A 715 -29.92 -20.87 3.14
CA TRP A 715 -29.64 -20.41 4.50
C TRP A 715 -29.92 -18.92 4.67
N TRP A 716 -29.57 -18.10 3.68
CA TRP A 716 -29.89 -16.67 3.68
C TRP A 716 -31.41 -16.40 3.58
N GLU A 717 -32.13 -17.21 2.76
CA GLU A 717 -33.59 -17.12 2.65
C GLU A 717 -34.27 -17.47 3.99
N GLU A 718 -33.79 -18.49 4.69
CA GLU A 718 -34.28 -18.86 6.02
C GLU A 718 -34.02 -17.74 7.04
N LEU A 719 -32.78 -17.21 7.09
CA LEU A 719 -32.45 -16.09 7.97
C LEU A 719 -33.36 -14.86 7.75
N THR A 720 -33.60 -14.53 6.49
CA THR A 720 -34.38 -13.32 6.14
C THR A 720 -35.89 -13.54 6.22
N ALA A 721 -36.38 -14.77 6.04
CA ALA A 721 -37.77 -15.14 6.26
C ALA A 721 -38.16 -15.03 7.74
N ASP A 722 -37.25 -15.42 8.65
CA ASP A 722 -37.39 -15.24 10.08
C ASP A 722 -37.26 -13.78 10.54
N GLY A 723 -36.99 -12.87 9.60
CA GLY A 723 -36.86 -11.44 9.82
C GLY A 723 -35.47 -11.00 10.23
N GLY A 724 -34.45 -11.80 10.02
CA GLY A 724 -33.06 -11.42 10.21
C GLY A 724 -32.60 -10.37 9.22
N GLU A 725 -31.54 -9.63 9.56
CA GLU A 725 -30.96 -8.61 8.67
C GLU A 725 -30.41 -9.20 7.37
N GLY A 726 -29.92 -10.43 7.40
CA GLY A 726 -29.27 -11.14 6.34
C GLY A 726 -27.94 -11.73 6.79
N MET A 727 -26.93 -11.71 5.94
CA MET A 727 -25.62 -12.26 6.28
C MET A 727 -24.47 -11.38 5.83
N VAL A 728 -23.31 -11.65 6.40
CA VAL A 728 -22.01 -11.16 5.93
C VAL A 728 -21.29 -12.34 5.29
N VAL A 729 -20.80 -12.17 4.07
CA VAL A 729 -19.96 -13.17 3.39
C VAL A 729 -18.53 -12.70 3.45
N LYS A 730 -17.65 -13.52 3.99
CA LYS A 730 -16.21 -13.23 4.17
C LYS A 730 -15.38 -14.36 3.53
N PRO A 731 -14.16 -14.12 3.07
CA PRO A 731 -13.23 -15.22 2.80
C PRO A 731 -13.06 -16.06 4.06
N LEU A 732 -12.99 -17.39 3.95
CA LEU A 732 -12.79 -18.25 5.13
C LEU A 732 -11.44 -17.96 5.80
N ALA A 733 -10.39 -17.79 5.00
CA ALA A 733 -9.09 -17.29 5.45
C ALA A 733 -8.95 -15.80 5.12
N ASN A 734 -8.34 -15.04 6.02
CA ASN A 734 -8.04 -13.65 5.73
C ASN A 734 -6.99 -13.55 4.62
N LEU A 735 -7.40 -12.95 3.50
CA LEU A 735 -6.58 -12.75 2.32
C LEU A 735 -6.22 -11.27 2.23
N GLY A 736 -4.93 -10.98 2.22
CA GLY A 736 -4.45 -9.61 2.00
C GLY A 736 -4.73 -9.08 0.59
N GLY A 737 -4.43 -7.82 0.34
CA GLY A 737 -4.47 -7.22 -0.97
C GLY A 737 -5.81 -6.58 -1.34
N ARG A 738 -6.32 -6.85 -2.55
CA ARG A 738 -7.53 -6.20 -3.08
C ARG A 738 -8.83 -7.00 -2.90
N VAL A 739 -8.78 -8.10 -2.18
CA VAL A 739 -9.97 -8.89 -1.85
C VAL A 739 -10.76 -8.18 -0.76
N GLN A 740 -12.09 -8.06 -0.92
CA GLN A 740 -12.91 -7.45 0.13
C GLN A 740 -12.86 -8.31 1.39
N PRO A 741 -12.59 -7.73 2.58
CA PRO A 741 -12.55 -8.49 3.84
C PRO A 741 -13.91 -9.05 4.25
N GLY A 742 -14.98 -8.52 3.68
CA GLY A 742 -16.34 -8.97 3.84
C GLY A 742 -17.29 -8.13 2.99
N VAL A 743 -18.38 -8.74 2.58
CA VAL A 743 -19.50 -8.05 1.92
C VAL A 743 -20.81 -8.40 2.62
N LYS A 744 -21.68 -7.42 2.79
CA LYS A 744 -23.00 -7.63 3.39
C LYS A 744 -24.03 -7.97 2.32
N VAL A 745 -24.86 -8.95 2.62
CA VAL A 745 -26.00 -9.39 1.81
C VAL A 745 -27.25 -9.31 2.65
N ARG A 746 -27.97 -8.20 2.50
CA ARG A 746 -29.09 -7.84 3.38
C ARG A 746 -30.42 -8.29 2.78
N GLY A 747 -31.31 -8.71 3.66
CA GLY A 747 -32.65 -9.15 3.30
C GLY A 747 -33.54 -8.01 2.80
N ARG A 748 -34.53 -8.38 2.00
CA ARG A 748 -35.48 -7.43 1.38
C ARG A 748 -36.20 -6.58 2.41
N GLU A 749 -36.71 -7.17 3.49
CA GLU A 749 -37.49 -6.43 4.46
C GLU A 749 -36.60 -5.54 5.34
N TYR A 750 -35.38 -5.98 5.66
CA TYR A 750 -34.40 -5.12 6.32
C TYR A 750 -34.03 -3.87 5.46
N LEU A 751 -33.87 -4.02 4.18
CA LEU A 751 -33.54 -2.92 3.28
C LEU A 751 -34.66 -1.86 3.19
N ARG A 752 -35.89 -2.16 3.64
CA ARG A 752 -36.94 -1.15 3.84
C ARG A 752 -36.58 -0.12 4.90
N ILE A 753 -35.87 -0.55 5.94
CA ILE A 753 -35.38 0.36 6.99
C ILE A 753 -34.40 1.37 6.40
N ILE A 754 -33.53 0.91 5.49
CA ILE A 754 -32.45 1.73 4.90
C ILE A 754 -32.99 2.65 3.79
N TYR A 755 -33.83 2.15 2.89
CA TYR A 755 -34.25 2.85 1.67
C TYR A 755 -35.67 3.39 1.71
N GLY A 756 -36.39 3.13 2.79
CA GLY A 756 -37.78 3.55 2.98
C GLY A 756 -38.81 2.51 2.54
N PRO A 757 -40.08 2.70 2.96
CA PRO A 757 -41.14 1.70 2.78
C PRO A 757 -41.34 1.29 1.32
N ASP A 758 -41.27 2.23 0.40
CA ASP A 758 -41.61 2.01 -1.04
C ASP A 758 -40.40 1.65 -1.90
N TYR A 759 -39.22 1.27 -1.32
CA TYR A 759 -38.01 1.00 -2.12
C TYR A 759 -38.17 -0.18 -3.10
N THR A 760 -39.06 -1.13 -2.81
CA THR A 760 -39.34 -2.31 -3.64
C THR A 760 -40.18 -1.99 -4.88
N GLN A 761 -40.73 -0.78 -5.00
CA GLN A 761 -41.40 -0.39 -6.24
C GLN A 761 -40.40 -0.38 -7.42
N PRO A 762 -40.80 -0.87 -8.61
CA PRO A 762 -39.87 -1.05 -9.74
C PRO A 762 -39.08 0.20 -10.10
N SER A 763 -39.69 1.40 -10.07
CA SER A 763 -39.01 2.66 -10.35
C SER A 763 -37.95 3.02 -9.32
N ASN A 764 -38.18 2.76 -8.03
CA ASN A 764 -37.26 3.02 -6.93
C ASN A 764 -36.12 2.00 -6.96
N LEU A 765 -36.44 0.73 -7.16
CA LEU A 765 -35.45 -0.34 -7.26
C LEU A 765 -34.52 -0.11 -8.45
N ALA A 766 -35.04 0.27 -9.62
CA ALA A 766 -34.24 0.61 -10.80
C ALA A 766 -33.29 1.79 -10.54
N ARG A 767 -33.69 2.78 -9.74
CA ARG A 767 -32.84 3.90 -9.32
C ARG A 767 -31.72 3.43 -8.37
N LEU A 768 -32.04 2.56 -7.42
CA LEU A 768 -31.08 2.02 -6.46
C LEU A 768 -30.06 1.08 -7.12
N ARG A 769 -30.46 0.35 -8.15
CA ARG A 769 -29.56 -0.50 -8.94
C ARG A 769 -28.43 0.28 -9.62
N LYS A 770 -28.60 1.58 -9.86
CA LYS A 770 -27.57 2.46 -10.44
C LYS A 770 -26.58 3.01 -9.43
N ARG A 771 -26.60 2.55 -8.16
CA ARG A 771 -25.66 2.97 -7.12
C ARG A 771 -24.22 2.57 -7.48
N SER A 772 -23.24 3.40 -7.11
CA SER A 772 -21.83 3.14 -7.35
C SER A 772 -21.15 2.58 -6.09
N LEU A 773 -20.67 1.35 -6.16
CA LEU A 773 -20.00 0.65 -5.04
C LEU A 773 -18.51 0.96 -4.94
N GLY A 774 -17.87 1.46 -6.00
CA GLY A 774 -16.42 1.52 -6.10
C GLY A 774 -15.74 2.30 -4.96
N ARG A 775 -16.25 3.50 -4.63
CA ARG A 775 -15.70 4.30 -3.52
C ARG A 775 -15.88 3.62 -2.18
N LYS A 776 -17.06 3.08 -1.89
CA LYS A 776 -17.35 2.40 -0.61
C LYS A 776 -16.46 1.16 -0.43
N ARG A 777 -16.22 0.40 -1.49
CA ARG A 777 -15.31 -0.75 -1.49
C ARG A 777 -13.85 -0.35 -1.27
N GLY A 778 -13.41 0.69 -1.95
CA GLY A 778 -12.07 1.24 -1.74
C GLY A 778 -11.87 1.80 -0.33
N LEU A 779 -12.91 2.40 0.26
CA LEU A 779 -12.92 2.88 1.63
C LEU A 779 -12.77 1.70 2.61
N ALA A 780 -13.62 0.67 2.47
CA ALA A 780 -13.59 -0.51 3.32
C ALA A 780 -12.22 -1.20 3.34
N LEU A 781 -11.56 -1.30 2.18
CA LEU A 781 -10.20 -1.88 2.08
C LEU A 781 -9.14 -1.03 2.80
N ARG A 782 -9.20 0.30 2.68
CA ARG A 782 -8.25 1.20 3.34
C ARG A 782 -8.44 1.23 4.85
N GLU A 783 -9.68 1.30 5.31
CA GLU A 783 -10.01 1.23 6.74
C GLU A 783 -9.58 -0.11 7.33
N TYR A 784 -9.82 -1.22 6.62
CA TYR A 784 -9.36 -2.54 7.05
C TYR A 784 -7.83 -2.61 7.15
N ALA A 785 -7.12 -2.10 6.14
CA ALA A 785 -5.66 -2.10 6.16
C ALA A 785 -5.09 -1.26 7.31
N LEU A 786 -5.68 -0.08 7.60
CA LEU A 786 -5.30 0.74 8.74
C LEU A 786 -5.63 0.05 10.07
N GLY A 787 -6.78 -0.61 10.18
CA GLY A 787 -7.14 -1.37 11.38
C GLY A 787 -6.15 -2.48 11.69
N ILE A 788 -5.76 -3.29 10.70
CA ILE A 788 -4.74 -4.33 10.88
C ILE A 788 -3.39 -3.71 11.25
N GLU A 789 -2.96 -2.66 10.58
CA GLU A 789 -1.70 -1.98 10.90
C GLU A 789 -1.69 -1.40 12.33
N ALA A 790 -2.82 -0.85 12.81
CA ALA A 790 -2.96 -0.40 14.20
C ALA A 790 -2.71 -1.54 15.19
N LEU A 791 -3.34 -2.71 14.96
CA LEU A 791 -3.17 -3.89 15.79
C LEU A 791 -1.74 -4.41 15.78
N GLU A 792 -1.12 -4.46 14.61
CA GLU A 792 0.27 -4.91 14.46
C GLU A 792 1.24 -3.98 15.19
N ARG A 793 1.06 -2.66 15.11
CA ARG A 793 1.87 -1.68 15.84
C ARG A 793 1.67 -1.80 17.34
N LEU A 794 0.42 -2.00 17.78
CA LEU A 794 0.09 -2.19 19.19
C LEU A 794 0.84 -3.39 19.78
N VAL A 795 0.75 -4.56 19.14
CA VAL A 795 1.38 -5.78 19.67
C VAL A 795 2.90 -5.78 19.57
N ARG A 796 3.49 -4.96 18.69
CA ARG A 796 4.94 -4.72 18.62
C ARG A 796 5.43 -3.75 19.71
N GLY A 797 4.53 -3.13 20.48
CA GLY A 797 4.88 -2.14 21.49
C GLY A 797 5.35 -0.81 20.89
N GLU A 798 4.90 -0.45 19.68
CA GLU A 798 5.19 0.86 19.12
C GLU A 798 4.53 1.97 19.97
N PRO A 799 5.08 3.20 19.98
CA PRO A 799 4.51 4.31 20.72
C PRO A 799 3.03 4.54 20.38
N LEU A 800 2.25 4.97 21.34
CA LEU A 800 0.79 5.17 21.20
C LEU A 800 0.44 6.05 19.99
N TRP A 801 1.22 7.10 19.74
CA TRP A 801 0.99 7.98 18.59
C TRP A 801 1.13 7.24 17.24
N ARG A 802 1.95 6.18 17.15
CA ARG A 802 2.07 5.34 15.95
C ARG A 802 0.81 4.50 15.73
N VAL A 803 0.22 3.98 16.79
CA VAL A 803 -1.06 3.27 16.74
C VAL A 803 -2.17 4.24 16.31
N HIS A 804 -2.18 5.43 16.91
CA HIS A 804 -3.17 6.46 16.62
C HIS A 804 -3.09 7.06 15.23
N GLU A 805 -1.95 7.07 14.55
CA GLU A 805 -1.90 7.40 13.12
C GLU A 805 -2.90 6.55 12.32
N CYS A 806 -2.99 5.26 12.63
CA CYS A 806 -3.91 4.34 11.96
C CYS A 806 -5.35 4.50 12.44
N VAL A 807 -5.58 4.51 13.76
CA VAL A 807 -6.91 4.67 14.38
C VAL A 807 -7.57 5.96 13.92
N PHE A 808 -6.83 7.06 14.01
CA PHE A 808 -7.27 8.35 13.53
C PHE A 808 -7.49 8.37 12.01
N GLY A 809 -6.65 7.66 11.26
CA GLY A 809 -6.79 7.48 9.82
C GLY A 809 -8.13 6.84 9.43
N VAL A 810 -8.62 5.85 10.20
CA VAL A 810 -9.94 5.23 9.98
C VAL A 810 -11.05 6.26 10.14
N LEU A 811 -11.03 7.06 11.23
CA LEU A 811 -12.02 8.13 11.43
C LEU A 811 -11.98 9.20 10.34
N ALA A 812 -10.79 9.57 9.91
CA ALA A 812 -10.60 10.56 8.86
C ALA A 812 -11.20 10.10 7.53
N LEU A 813 -11.02 8.85 7.18
CA LEU A 813 -11.54 8.26 5.95
C LEU A 813 -13.07 8.18 5.95
N GLU A 814 -13.75 8.11 7.11
CA GLU A 814 -15.21 8.16 7.18
C GLU A 814 -15.81 9.42 6.57
N SER A 815 -15.08 10.53 6.56
CA SER A 815 -15.52 11.79 5.94
C SER A 815 -15.56 11.73 4.42
N GLU A 816 -15.05 10.68 3.78
CA GLU A 816 -15.09 10.56 2.32
C GLU A 816 -16.52 10.40 1.80
N PRO A 817 -16.90 11.20 0.79
CA PRO A 817 -18.22 11.08 0.20
C PRO A 817 -18.35 9.75 -0.55
N VAL A 818 -19.38 8.99 -0.20
CA VAL A 818 -19.81 7.80 -0.90
C VAL A 818 -21.10 8.06 -1.65
N ASP A 819 -21.53 7.14 -2.50
CA ASP A 819 -22.81 7.27 -3.19
C ASP A 819 -23.94 7.33 -2.13
N PRO A 820 -24.79 8.38 -2.10
CA PRO A 820 -25.83 8.53 -1.08
C PRO A 820 -26.92 7.45 -1.14
N ARG A 821 -26.85 6.56 -2.12
CA ARG A 821 -27.74 5.40 -2.27
C ARG A 821 -27.17 4.12 -1.63
N LEU A 822 -26.07 4.22 -0.87
CA LEU A 822 -25.43 3.07 -0.19
C LEU A 822 -25.77 2.95 1.29
#